data_ff0162f3cd128018e34b83d7b5470c60
#
_entry.id   ff0162f3cd128018e34b83d7b5470c60
#
_cell.length_a   1.000
_cell.length_b   1.000
_cell.length_c   1.000
_cell.angle_alpha   90.00
_cell.angle_beta   90.00
_cell.angle_gamma   90.00
#
_symmetry.space_group_name_H-M   'P 1'
#
loop_
_entity.id
_entity.type
_entity.pdbx_description
1 polymer ?
#
loop_
_entity_poly.entity_id
_entity_poly.type
_entity_poly.pdbx_seq_one_letter_code
_entity_poly.pdbx_strand_id
1 'polypeptide(L)'
;MISLPDITILNQIYESANSLVYRGIINQNRQPVILKLLKEDYPTPAELYRYQQEYEITCNLNLEETIKAYELRKHQNTQLILLEDFGGESLKIILKHRTFSVSEFLHIAIQTTKALGKIHQKKVIHQDINSSNIVLNTQTEQLKIIDFGLSTILSQENPSLKNPHLIEGTLAYISPEQTGRMNRLLDYRTDFYSLGVTFYELLTNQLPFESVDALELVHCHIAKQPIPPHEINPKIPLNLSGIVIKLMAKTAENRYQSAWGIEADLETCLEQYLTNKIKIFPLGYRDISPQLQLPQKLYGRESQIESLLAAFMRVTSPEEQQVAASNATTTQSQNCPVHGQTELMLISGYSGIGKSALVRELYKIITQKRGYFIAGKFDQFQRDIPYQALVAAFQELVRQLLTESQPELQQWQDKIRQALGSNGQIIIDIIPEVELIVGKQHPVPELPPAEAQNRFNLVFKKFLQVFCQKEHPLVLFLDDLQWTDSATLQLLQLIITDFTTQHLLVIGAYRDNEVSPTHPLMLNLSELKKQGTKINYISLGHLNLNQVNEFIADTLKTDRISTQKLAELAWQKTQGNPFFIKEFFKSLYQEKLLNFDPNAGAWHWDLEQIFTRNITDNVVEFMADKIQTLSESAQKVLRLAACIGNQFDLLTLSIINETSQKAAANELWEAIQAGLILPVGDDYKFLKTNREGNDLKIT
;
A
#
# COMPACT_ATOMS: atom_id res chain seq x y z
N MET A 1 -2.28 30.69 -26.56
CA MET A 1 -2.41 31.64 -25.43
C MET A 1 -3.81 31.57 -24.86
N ILE A 2 -3.92 31.35 -23.58
CA ILE A 2 -5.22 31.30 -22.89
C ILE A 2 -5.78 32.74 -22.90
N SER A 3 -7.01 32.91 -23.35
CA SER A 3 -7.72 34.21 -23.33
C SER A 3 -8.96 34.05 -22.44
N LEU A 4 -9.00 34.76 -21.35
CA LEU A 4 -10.14 34.86 -20.44
C LEU A 4 -10.63 36.31 -20.44
N PRO A 5 -11.90 36.59 -20.71
CA PRO A 5 -12.39 37.97 -20.85
C PRO A 5 -12.29 38.80 -19.55
N ASP A 6 -12.36 38.15 -18.41
CA ASP A 6 -12.40 38.76 -17.07
C ASP A 6 -11.06 38.70 -16.32
N ILE A 7 -10.03 38.03 -16.87
CA ILE A 7 -8.72 37.86 -16.21
C ILE A 7 -7.60 38.22 -17.17
N THR A 8 -6.71 39.09 -16.72
CA THR A 8 -5.46 39.40 -17.42
C THR A 8 -4.36 38.46 -16.96
N ILE A 9 -3.83 37.63 -17.88
CA ILE A 9 -2.72 36.72 -17.62
C ILE A 9 -1.42 37.51 -17.67
N LEU A 10 -0.60 37.40 -16.64
CA LEU A 10 0.69 38.08 -16.53
C LEU A 10 1.82 37.22 -17.11
N ASN A 11 2.02 36.04 -16.54
CA ASN A 11 3.09 35.11 -16.93
C ASN A 11 2.77 33.67 -16.54
N GLN A 12 3.41 32.73 -17.22
CA GLN A 12 3.41 31.32 -16.80
C GLN A 12 4.46 31.13 -15.70
N ILE A 13 4.08 30.54 -14.58
CA ILE A 13 4.96 30.34 -13.42
C ILE A 13 5.41 28.88 -13.27
N TYR A 14 4.61 27.92 -13.79
CA TYR A 14 4.95 26.51 -13.70
C TYR A 14 4.28 25.71 -14.82
N GLU A 15 4.93 24.61 -15.20
CA GLU A 15 4.41 23.60 -16.12
C GLU A 15 4.77 22.21 -15.61
N SER A 16 3.78 21.34 -15.55
CA SER A 16 3.94 19.91 -15.26
C SER A 16 3.54 19.06 -16.47
N ALA A 17 3.56 17.74 -16.32
CA ALA A 17 3.04 16.83 -17.35
C ALA A 17 1.55 17.15 -17.67
N ASN A 18 0.74 17.43 -16.64
CA ASN A 18 -0.71 17.52 -16.75
C ASN A 18 -1.29 18.92 -16.52
N SER A 19 -0.48 19.90 -16.08
CA SER A 19 -0.98 21.23 -15.68
C SER A 19 -0.08 22.37 -16.17
N LEU A 20 -0.73 23.46 -16.53
CA LEU A 20 -0.13 24.77 -16.78
C LEU A 20 -0.58 25.73 -15.70
N VAL A 21 0.35 26.44 -15.06
CA VAL A 21 0.04 27.37 -13.97
C VAL A 21 0.47 28.79 -14.36
N TYR A 22 -0.48 29.70 -14.30
CA TYR A 22 -0.27 31.09 -14.67
C TYR A 22 -0.57 32.01 -13.48
N ARG A 23 0.11 33.15 -13.44
CA ARG A 23 -0.25 34.27 -12.58
C ARG A 23 -1.11 35.24 -13.37
N GLY A 24 -2.19 35.76 -12.78
CA GLY A 24 -3.09 36.68 -13.44
C GLY A 24 -3.74 37.66 -12.45
N ILE A 25 -4.54 38.57 -12.99
CA ILE A 25 -5.27 39.58 -12.23
C ILE A 25 -6.73 39.56 -12.70
N ILE A 26 -7.67 39.46 -11.79
CA ILE A 26 -9.09 39.62 -12.07
C ILE A 26 -9.35 41.09 -12.42
N ASN A 27 -9.87 41.38 -13.61
CA ASN A 27 -10.01 42.74 -14.13
C ASN A 27 -10.96 43.61 -13.31
N GLN A 28 -12.00 43.03 -12.73
CA GLN A 28 -13.07 43.72 -12.03
C GLN A 28 -12.59 44.36 -10.70
N ASN A 29 -11.82 43.63 -9.89
CA ASN A 29 -11.42 44.03 -8.54
C ASN A 29 -9.89 44.15 -8.38
N ARG A 30 -9.13 43.89 -9.46
CA ARG A 30 -7.67 43.88 -9.48
C ARG A 30 -7.05 42.88 -8.50
N GLN A 31 -7.78 41.81 -8.15
CA GLN A 31 -7.29 40.79 -7.25
C GLN A 31 -6.28 39.87 -7.98
N PRO A 32 -5.09 39.64 -7.42
CA PRO A 32 -4.12 38.69 -7.96
C PRO A 32 -4.64 37.26 -7.75
N VAL A 33 -4.46 36.43 -8.76
CA VAL A 33 -4.90 35.04 -8.77
C VAL A 33 -3.91 34.13 -9.47
N ILE A 34 -3.90 32.87 -9.05
CA ILE A 34 -3.23 31.77 -9.75
C ILE A 34 -4.25 31.00 -10.55
N LEU A 35 -3.92 30.72 -11.80
CA LEU A 35 -4.74 29.93 -12.71
C LEU A 35 -4.03 28.60 -12.93
N LYS A 36 -4.61 27.51 -12.45
CA LYS A 36 -4.14 26.14 -12.72
C LYS A 36 -5.03 25.55 -13.81
N LEU A 37 -4.49 25.35 -15.00
CA LEU A 37 -5.19 24.80 -16.17
C LEU A 37 -4.73 23.38 -16.42
N LEU A 38 -5.67 22.48 -16.70
CA LEU A 38 -5.38 21.16 -17.21
C LEU A 38 -4.83 21.27 -18.63
N LYS A 39 -3.65 20.65 -18.89
CA LYS A 39 -2.84 20.89 -20.11
C LYS A 39 -3.46 20.30 -21.37
N GLU A 40 -4.11 19.15 -21.25
CA GLU A 40 -4.71 18.45 -22.37
C GLU A 40 -5.94 19.19 -22.90
N ASP A 41 -6.03 19.38 -24.22
CA ASP A 41 -7.18 20.01 -24.88
C ASP A 41 -8.43 19.10 -24.82
N TYR A 42 -8.25 17.79 -24.75
CA TYR A 42 -9.28 16.76 -24.63
C TYR A 42 -8.91 15.80 -23.48
N PRO A 43 -9.01 16.24 -22.23
CA PRO A 43 -8.62 15.45 -21.09
C PRO A 43 -9.56 14.24 -20.91
N THR A 44 -9.01 13.18 -20.36
CA THR A 44 -9.77 12.00 -19.98
C THR A 44 -10.78 12.33 -18.87
N PRO A 45 -11.86 11.57 -18.73
CA PRO A 45 -12.78 11.72 -17.59
C PRO A 45 -12.07 11.63 -16.23
N ALA A 46 -11.03 10.82 -16.12
CA ALA A 46 -10.24 10.67 -14.91
C ALA A 46 -9.47 11.96 -14.54
N GLU A 47 -8.87 12.63 -15.51
CA GLU A 47 -8.17 13.90 -15.31
C GLU A 47 -9.12 15.03 -14.92
N LEU A 48 -10.26 15.13 -15.59
CA LEU A 48 -11.30 16.11 -15.23
C LEU A 48 -11.79 15.91 -13.79
N TYR A 49 -11.94 14.65 -13.41
CA TYR A 49 -12.36 14.31 -12.07
C TYR A 49 -11.31 14.70 -11.01
N ARG A 50 -10.02 14.40 -11.24
CA ARG A 50 -8.94 14.79 -10.33
C ARG A 50 -8.92 16.29 -10.07
N TYR A 51 -9.14 17.10 -11.11
CA TYR A 51 -9.24 18.55 -10.99
C TYR A 51 -10.44 18.99 -10.13
N GLN A 52 -11.57 18.33 -10.32
CA GLN A 52 -12.76 18.60 -9.49
C GLN A 52 -12.51 18.20 -8.03
N GLN A 53 -11.91 17.02 -7.80
CA GLN A 53 -11.57 16.55 -6.46
C GLN A 53 -10.56 17.49 -5.76
N GLU A 54 -9.53 17.92 -6.48
CA GLU A 54 -8.56 18.89 -5.97
C GLU A 54 -9.25 20.18 -5.53
N TYR A 55 -10.15 20.71 -6.36
CA TYR A 55 -10.93 21.89 -6.03
C TYR A 55 -11.81 21.67 -4.79
N GLU A 56 -12.54 20.56 -4.73
CA GLU A 56 -13.44 20.26 -3.60
C GLU A 56 -12.67 20.08 -2.29
N ILE A 57 -11.55 19.36 -2.29
CA ILE A 57 -10.70 19.17 -1.11
C ILE A 57 -10.13 20.50 -0.66
N THR A 58 -9.59 21.29 -1.59
CA THR A 58 -9.00 22.60 -1.28
C THR A 58 -10.03 23.57 -0.68
N CYS A 59 -11.25 23.60 -1.22
CA CYS A 59 -12.35 24.40 -0.66
C CYS A 59 -12.78 23.94 0.74
N ASN A 60 -12.88 22.62 0.96
CA ASN A 60 -13.34 22.06 2.22
C ASN A 60 -12.32 22.17 3.35
N LEU A 61 -11.03 22.22 3.04
CA LEU A 61 -9.97 22.41 4.03
C LEU A 61 -10.11 23.75 4.73
N ASN A 62 -10.23 24.83 3.98
CA ASN A 62 -10.40 26.22 4.46
C ASN A 62 -9.49 26.56 5.66
N LEU A 63 -8.20 26.30 5.52
CA LEU A 63 -7.15 26.57 6.50
C LEU A 63 -6.30 27.76 6.03
N GLU A 64 -5.72 28.52 6.96
CA GLU A 64 -4.81 29.62 6.62
C GLU A 64 -3.50 29.08 6.00
N GLU A 65 -3.10 27.87 6.38
CA GLU A 65 -1.88 27.19 5.95
C GLU A 65 -2.02 26.46 4.61
N THR A 66 -3.22 26.52 4.00
CA THR A 66 -3.46 25.94 2.66
C THR A 66 -3.82 27.03 1.67
N ILE A 67 -3.58 26.76 0.39
CA ILE A 67 -4.04 27.65 -0.67
C ILE A 67 -5.56 27.69 -0.68
N LYS A 68 -6.17 28.85 -0.97
CA LYS A 68 -7.63 28.97 -1.15
C LYS A 68 -7.99 28.76 -2.60
N ALA A 69 -9.00 27.94 -2.86
CA ALA A 69 -9.61 27.83 -4.18
C ALA A 69 -10.86 28.71 -4.25
N TYR A 70 -10.93 29.53 -5.27
CA TYR A 70 -12.04 30.45 -5.46
C TYR A 70 -13.12 29.88 -6.36
N GLU A 71 -12.73 29.27 -7.48
CA GLU A 71 -13.67 28.81 -8.49
C GLU A 71 -13.08 27.69 -9.36
N LEU A 72 -13.93 26.74 -9.77
CA LEU A 72 -13.64 25.78 -10.80
C LEU A 72 -14.40 26.18 -12.07
N ARG A 73 -13.71 26.49 -13.14
CA ARG A 73 -14.31 26.93 -14.42
C ARG A 73 -14.06 25.91 -15.52
N LYS A 74 -15.05 25.75 -16.37
CA LYS A 74 -14.87 25.06 -17.66
C LYS A 74 -14.23 26.05 -18.65
N HIS A 75 -13.12 25.66 -19.27
CA HIS A 75 -12.45 26.41 -20.32
C HIS A 75 -12.33 25.55 -21.57
N GLN A 76 -13.11 25.88 -22.63
CA GLN A 76 -13.23 25.04 -23.83
C GLN A 76 -13.63 23.59 -23.47
N ASN A 77 -12.75 22.60 -23.73
CA ASN A 77 -12.97 21.19 -23.40
C ASN A 77 -12.26 20.76 -22.11
N THR A 78 -11.52 21.66 -21.46
CA THR A 78 -10.72 21.40 -20.26
C THR A 78 -11.26 22.16 -19.05
N GLN A 79 -10.59 22.07 -17.91
CA GLN A 79 -10.95 22.73 -16.64
C GLN A 79 -9.82 23.62 -16.14
N LEU A 80 -10.21 24.69 -15.45
CA LEU A 80 -9.36 25.69 -14.86
C LEU A 80 -9.77 25.90 -13.40
N ILE A 81 -8.80 25.83 -12.46
CA ILE A 81 -9.00 26.19 -11.07
C ILE A 81 -8.41 27.58 -10.85
N LEU A 82 -9.22 28.48 -10.27
CA LEU A 82 -8.79 29.80 -9.79
C LEU A 82 -8.39 29.67 -8.33
N LEU A 83 -7.14 30.02 -8.03
CA LEU A 83 -6.55 29.91 -6.71
C LEU A 83 -6.07 31.28 -6.20
N GLU A 84 -5.90 31.39 -4.89
CA GLU A 84 -5.29 32.54 -4.22
C GLU A 84 -3.84 32.76 -4.70
N ASP A 85 -3.49 34.00 -5.05
CA ASP A 85 -2.09 34.42 -5.16
C ASP A 85 -1.72 35.25 -3.93
N PHE A 86 -0.96 34.65 -3.02
CA PHE A 86 -0.43 35.33 -1.83
C PHE A 86 1.01 35.82 -1.99
N GLY A 87 1.54 35.81 -3.24
CA GLY A 87 2.86 36.33 -3.57
C GLY A 87 4.02 35.41 -3.16
N GLY A 88 3.75 34.11 -2.93
CA GLY A 88 4.78 33.15 -2.56
C GLY A 88 5.46 32.50 -3.75
N GLU A 89 6.60 31.85 -3.48
CA GLU A 89 7.35 30.98 -4.39
C GLU A 89 7.55 29.60 -3.76
N SER A 90 7.60 28.52 -4.58
CA SER A 90 7.86 27.19 -4.05
C SER A 90 9.27 27.07 -3.48
N LEU A 91 9.42 26.27 -2.42
CA LEU A 91 10.74 26.05 -1.81
C LEU A 91 11.74 25.49 -2.81
N LYS A 92 11.28 24.71 -3.81
CA LYS A 92 12.12 24.20 -4.89
C LYS A 92 12.73 25.32 -5.77
N ILE A 93 11.94 26.37 -6.07
CA ILE A 93 12.44 27.53 -6.82
C ILE A 93 13.42 28.32 -5.95
N ILE A 94 13.10 28.55 -4.68
CA ILE A 94 13.99 29.27 -3.76
C ILE A 94 15.33 28.53 -3.62
N LEU A 95 15.33 27.19 -3.48
CA LEU A 95 16.55 26.36 -3.40
C LEU A 95 17.46 26.46 -4.63
N LYS A 96 16.92 26.74 -5.83
CA LYS A 96 17.73 26.96 -7.03
C LYS A 96 18.58 28.24 -6.94
N HIS A 97 18.15 29.20 -6.15
CA HIS A 97 18.77 30.52 -6.04
C HIS A 97 19.62 30.70 -4.78
N ARG A 98 19.26 30.01 -3.69
CA ARG A 98 19.97 30.07 -2.41
C ARG A 98 19.74 28.86 -1.54
N THR A 99 20.65 28.59 -0.62
CA THR A 99 20.48 27.60 0.44
C THR A 99 19.87 28.25 1.68
N PHE A 100 19.19 27.46 2.51
CA PHE A 100 18.68 27.91 3.79
C PHE A 100 19.72 27.75 4.89
N SER A 101 19.80 28.71 5.81
CA SER A 101 20.51 28.53 7.07
C SER A 101 19.73 27.54 7.96
N VAL A 102 20.40 26.95 8.97
CA VAL A 102 19.73 26.03 9.92
C VAL A 102 18.56 26.72 10.64
N SER A 103 18.69 28.00 10.98
CA SER A 103 17.62 28.76 11.63
C SER A 103 16.43 28.97 10.70
N GLU A 104 16.64 29.41 9.45
CA GLU A 104 15.58 29.56 8.45
C GLU A 104 14.89 28.24 8.18
N PHE A 105 15.67 27.15 8.02
CA PHE A 105 15.13 25.81 7.86
C PHE A 105 14.21 25.42 9.01
N LEU A 106 14.63 25.62 10.27
CA LEU A 106 13.84 25.26 11.44
C LEU A 106 12.49 26.02 11.48
N HIS A 107 12.46 27.30 11.13
CA HIS A 107 11.22 28.08 11.04
C HIS A 107 10.29 27.52 9.94
N ILE A 108 10.83 27.22 8.75
CA ILE A 108 10.09 26.60 7.64
C ILE A 108 9.55 25.23 8.06
N ALA A 109 10.41 24.40 8.67
CA ALA A 109 10.06 23.05 9.09
C ALA A 109 8.94 23.03 10.12
N ILE A 110 8.99 23.91 11.12
CA ILE A 110 7.94 24.05 12.14
C ILE A 110 6.63 24.50 11.51
N GLN A 111 6.64 25.52 10.64
CA GLN A 111 5.42 25.99 9.97
C GLN A 111 4.82 24.90 9.07
N THR A 112 5.64 24.20 8.28
CA THR A 112 5.19 23.11 7.40
C THR A 112 4.57 21.98 8.22
N THR A 113 5.21 21.60 9.33
CA THR A 113 4.72 20.55 10.23
C THR A 113 3.38 20.93 10.85
N LYS A 114 3.22 22.17 11.31
CA LYS A 114 1.95 22.71 11.84
C LYS A 114 0.83 22.68 10.78
N ALA A 115 1.14 23.13 9.56
CA ALA A 115 0.21 23.10 8.43
C ALA A 115 -0.26 21.66 8.14
N LEU A 116 0.68 20.74 8.04
CA LEU A 116 0.38 19.31 7.78
C LEU A 116 -0.46 18.69 8.91
N GLY A 117 -0.15 19.03 10.17
CA GLY A 117 -0.93 18.57 11.32
C GLY A 117 -2.40 19.03 11.26
N LYS A 118 -2.67 20.25 10.84
CA LYS A 118 -4.05 20.77 10.66
C LYS A 118 -4.77 20.07 9.50
N ILE A 119 -4.08 19.78 8.39
CA ILE A 119 -4.62 19.03 7.26
C ILE A 119 -5.02 17.61 7.73
N HIS A 120 -4.17 16.92 8.48
CA HIS A 120 -4.45 15.58 9.02
C HIS A 120 -5.62 15.58 10.02
N GLN A 121 -5.81 16.64 10.82
CA GLN A 121 -6.98 16.80 11.69
C GLN A 121 -8.30 16.86 10.91
N LYS A 122 -8.27 17.37 9.67
CA LYS A 122 -9.41 17.35 8.73
C LYS A 122 -9.57 16.00 8.02
N LYS A 123 -8.80 14.97 8.42
CA LYS A 123 -8.79 13.62 7.82
C LYS A 123 -8.39 13.62 6.33
N VAL A 124 -7.59 14.58 5.89
CA VAL A 124 -7.01 14.62 4.55
C VAL A 124 -5.57 14.14 4.64
N ILE A 125 -5.18 13.21 3.76
CA ILE A 125 -3.80 12.77 3.54
C ILE A 125 -3.36 13.38 2.22
N HIS A 126 -2.26 14.11 2.21
CA HIS A 126 -1.83 14.88 1.03
C HIS A 126 -1.27 13.99 -0.08
N GLN A 127 -0.45 13.01 0.27
CA GLN A 127 0.21 12.02 -0.59
C GLN A 127 1.28 12.56 -1.57
N ASP A 128 1.49 13.87 -1.65
CA ASP A 128 2.51 14.49 -2.51
C ASP A 128 3.21 15.68 -1.82
N ILE A 129 3.65 15.50 -0.59
CA ILE A 129 4.46 16.50 0.12
C ILE A 129 5.86 16.54 -0.49
N ASN A 130 6.24 17.70 -1.06
CA ASN A 130 7.57 17.92 -1.65
C ASN A 130 7.88 19.43 -1.71
N SER A 131 9.11 19.78 -2.02
CA SER A 131 9.57 21.18 -2.07
C SER A 131 8.89 22.04 -3.14
N SER A 132 8.23 21.45 -4.15
CA SER A 132 7.42 22.18 -5.14
C SER A 132 6.04 22.55 -4.61
N ASN A 133 5.49 21.75 -3.69
CA ASN A 133 4.14 21.90 -3.16
C ASN A 133 4.08 22.65 -1.82
N ILE A 134 5.23 23.16 -1.35
CA ILE A 134 5.33 24.06 -0.21
C ILE A 134 5.77 25.43 -0.72
N VAL A 135 4.93 26.43 -0.53
CA VAL A 135 5.10 27.80 -1.05
C VAL A 135 5.32 28.76 0.09
N LEU A 136 6.36 29.56 0.01
CA LEU A 136 6.76 30.54 1.01
C LEU A 136 6.74 31.94 0.40
N ASN A 137 6.03 32.86 1.03
CA ASN A 137 6.18 34.28 0.77
C ASN A 137 7.31 34.82 1.66
N THR A 138 8.46 35.11 1.08
CA THR A 138 9.65 35.58 1.81
C THR A 138 9.53 36.95 2.43
N GLN A 139 8.53 37.76 2.02
CA GLN A 139 8.29 39.10 2.57
C GLN A 139 7.39 39.07 3.82
N THR A 140 6.36 38.20 3.79
CA THR A 140 5.40 38.05 4.89
C THR A 140 5.69 36.88 5.80
N GLU A 141 6.66 36.04 5.43
CA GLU A 141 7.00 34.76 6.08
C GLU A 141 5.84 33.77 6.14
N GLN A 142 4.79 33.99 5.34
CA GLN A 142 3.64 33.12 5.27
C GLN A 142 3.96 31.88 4.41
N LEU A 143 3.70 30.69 4.97
CA LEU A 143 3.90 29.42 4.29
C LEU A 143 2.53 28.76 4.05
N LYS A 144 2.34 28.20 2.85
CA LYS A 144 1.15 27.42 2.49
C LYS A 144 1.51 26.12 1.77
N ILE A 145 0.74 25.08 2.06
CA ILE A 145 0.78 23.81 1.31
C ILE A 145 -0.26 23.90 0.17
N ILE A 146 0.16 23.47 -1.02
CA ILE A 146 -0.61 23.53 -2.25
C ILE A 146 -0.71 22.16 -2.90
N ASP A 147 -1.57 22.03 -3.93
CA ASP A 147 -1.72 20.88 -4.81
C ASP A 147 -2.25 19.61 -4.12
N PHE A 148 -3.57 19.56 -3.97
CA PHE A 148 -4.30 18.43 -3.38
C PHE A 148 -4.79 17.40 -4.42
N GLY A 149 -4.22 17.38 -5.63
CA GLY A 149 -4.65 16.53 -6.74
C GLY A 149 -4.50 15.02 -6.48
N LEU A 150 -3.58 14.62 -5.59
CA LEU A 150 -3.39 13.22 -5.20
C LEU A 150 -3.97 12.89 -3.82
N SER A 151 -4.57 13.85 -3.14
CA SER A 151 -5.01 13.72 -1.75
C SER A 151 -6.22 12.80 -1.58
N THR A 152 -6.32 12.20 -0.41
CA THR A 152 -7.46 11.37 -0.02
C THR A 152 -8.09 11.81 1.29
N ILE A 153 -9.39 11.54 1.42
CA ILE A 153 -10.18 11.76 2.65
C ILE A 153 -10.40 10.46 3.44
N LEU A 154 -9.86 9.34 2.99
CA LEU A 154 -9.90 8.09 3.72
C LEU A 154 -8.78 8.04 4.76
N SER A 155 -9.11 7.55 5.95
CA SER A 155 -8.12 7.39 7.03
C SER A 155 -7.07 6.31 6.72
N GLN A 156 -7.39 5.37 5.83
CA GLN A 156 -6.51 4.31 5.34
C GLN A 156 -6.91 3.93 3.92
N GLU A 157 -5.92 3.67 3.08
CA GLU A 157 -6.10 3.16 1.73
C GLU A 157 -5.29 1.88 1.52
N ASN A 158 -5.79 1.01 0.64
CA ASN A 158 -5.03 -0.13 0.15
C ASN A 158 -4.29 0.30 -1.13
N PRO A 159 -2.99 0.54 -1.08
CA PRO A 159 -2.25 1.01 -2.26
C PRO A 159 -2.26 -0.10 -3.32
N SER A 160 -2.72 0.24 -4.53
CA SER A 160 -2.54 -0.62 -5.71
C SER A 160 -1.08 -0.57 -6.17
N LEU A 161 -0.62 -1.66 -6.79
CA LEU A 161 0.68 -1.69 -7.46
C LEU A 161 0.65 -0.67 -8.60
N LYS A 162 1.37 0.44 -8.44
CA LYS A 162 1.46 1.47 -9.46
C LYS A 162 2.68 1.21 -10.35
N ASN A 163 2.52 1.46 -11.65
CA ASN A 163 3.66 1.51 -12.56
C ASN A 163 4.59 2.65 -12.13
N PRO A 164 5.87 2.39 -11.78
CA PRO A 164 6.80 3.44 -11.40
C PRO A 164 6.99 4.52 -12.47
N HIS A 165 6.84 4.16 -13.76
CA HIS A 165 6.92 5.10 -14.87
C HIS A 165 5.64 5.95 -15.09
N LEU A 166 4.51 5.53 -14.49
CA LEU A 166 3.22 6.22 -14.51
C LEU A 166 2.84 6.83 -13.15
N ILE A 167 3.71 6.72 -12.15
CA ILE A 167 3.47 7.39 -10.88
C ILE A 167 3.54 8.88 -11.12
N GLU A 168 2.36 9.48 -11.19
CA GLU A 168 2.18 10.92 -11.18
C GLU A 168 2.58 11.44 -9.80
N GLY A 169 3.44 12.39 -9.76
CA GLY A 169 4.02 12.91 -8.55
C GLY A 169 5.53 12.72 -8.54
N THR A 170 6.16 13.27 -7.53
CA THR A 170 7.60 13.31 -7.48
C THR A 170 8.12 12.00 -6.87
N LEU A 171 8.36 10.99 -7.71
CA LEU A 171 8.83 9.65 -7.32
C LEU A 171 9.99 9.71 -6.30
N ALA A 172 10.78 10.76 -6.35
CA ALA A 172 11.90 11.00 -5.42
C ALA A 172 11.46 11.23 -3.95
N TYR A 173 10.18 11.51 -3.69
CA TYR A 173 9.65 11.76 -2.34
C TYR A 173 8.65 10.70 -1.88
N ILE A 174 8.42 9.68 -2.70
CA ILE A 174 7.41 8.65 -2.45
C ILE A 174 7.70 7.86 -1.17
N SER A 175 6.68 7.60 -0.36
CA SER A 175 6.85 6.72 0.78
C SER A 175 6.92 5.23 0.37
N PRO A 176 7.58 4.36 1.15
CA PRO A 176 7.64 2.93 0.86
C PRO A 176 6.27 2.29 0.64
N GLU A 177 5.27 2.65 1.45
CA GLU A 177 3.90 2.10 1.36
C GLU A 177 3.13 2.59 0.13
N GLN A 178 3.38 3.81 -0.36
CA GLN A 178 2.74 4.31 -1.60
C GLN A 178 3.13 3.52 -2.84
N THR A 179 4.24 2.80 -2.81
CA THR A 179 4.70 1.99 -3.93
C THR A 179 3.79 0.80 -4.24
N GLY A 180 2.88 0.44 -3.33
CA GLY A 180 2.07 -0.78 -3.40
C GLY A 180 2.88 -2.09 -3.22
N ARG A 181 4.20 -1.97 -3.02
CA ARG A 181 5.14 -3.10 -2.89
C ARG A 181 5.48 -3.42 -1.43
N MET A 182 4.73 -2.86 -0.51
CA MET A 182 4.81 -3.18 0.92
C MET A 182 3.46 -3.66 1.42
N ASN A 183 3.48 -4.58 2.38
CA ASN A 183 2.25 -5.05 3.02
C ASN A 183 1.78 -4.04 4.08
N ARG A 184 1.52 -2.81 3.67
CA ARG A 184 1.10 -1.75 4.56
C ARG A 184 -0.03 -0.94 3.93
N LEU A 185 -1.07 -0.70 4.72
CA LEU A 185 -2.08 0.27 4.37
C LEU A 185 -1.45 1.67 4.43
N LEU A 186 -1.85 2.51 3.49
CA LEU A 186 -1.46 3.88 3.44
C LEU A 186 -2.26 4.68 4.47
N ASP A 187 -1.56 5.42 5.34
CA ASP A 187 -2.16 6.34 6.29
C ASP A 187 -1.42 7.69 6.30
N TYR A 188 -1.84 8.64 7.14
CA TYR A 188 -1.28 9.99 7.17
C TYR A 188 0.24 10.05 7.43
N ARG A 189 0.86 8.99 7.99
CA ARG A 189 2.32 8.91 8.21
C ARG A 189 3.11 8.75 6.92
N THR A 190 2.43 8.49 5.81
CA THR A 190 2.97 8.60 4.46
C THR A 190 3.51 10.00 4.19
N ASP A 191 2.74 11.03 4.55
CA ASP A 191 3.15 12.43 4.39
C ASP A 191 4.37 12.77 5.25
N PHE A 192 4.53 12.12 6.41
CA PHE A 192 5.72 12.33 7.25
C PHE A 192 7.00 11.80 6.61
N TYR A 193 6.92 10.69 5.83
CA TYR A 193 8.07 10.23 5.06
C TYR A 193 8.46 11.25 3.98
N SER A 194 7.50 11.70 3.21
CA SER A 194 7.70 12.68 2.14
C SER A 194 8.19 14.03 2.70
N LEU A 195 7.70 14.42 3.90
CA LEU A 195 8.20 15.56 4.66
C LEU A 195 9.68 15.36 5.06
N GLY A 196 10.05 14.15 5.49
CA GLY A 196 11.43 13.81 5.81
C GLY A 196 12.36 13.93 4.61
N VAL A 197 11.93 13.47 3.43
CA VAL A 197 12.67 13.63 2.17
C VAL A 197 12.79 15.12 1.81
N THR A 198 11.72 15.88 1.97
CA THR A 198 11.72 17.32 1.74
C THR A 198 12.69 18.04 2.67
N PHE A 199 12.68 17.71 3.96
CA PHE A 199 13.63 18.29 4.93
C PHE A 199 15.08 17.92 4.64
N TYR A 200 15.29 16.68 4.17
CA TYR A 200 16.61 16.24 3.71
C TYR A 200 17.10 17.13 2.55
N GLU A 201 16.27 17.36 1.53
CA GLU A 201 16.59 18.22 0.39
C GLU A 201 16.87 19.67 0.83
N LEU A 202 16.04 20.24 1.71
CA LEU A 202 16.21 21.61 2.22
C LEU A 202 17.52 21.81 3.00
N LEU A 203 17.98 20.79 3.74
CA LEU A 203 19.20 20.84 4.55
C LEU A 203 20.48 20.55 3.77
N THR A 204 20.41 19.66 2.79
CA THR A 204 21.59 19.16 2.06
C THR A 204 21.70 19.67 0.64
N ASN A 205 20.63 20.27 0.11
CA ASN A 205 20.46 20.63 -1.30
C ASN A 205 20.60 19.43 -2.26
N GLN A 206 20.35 18.24 -1.77
CA GLN A 206 20.42 16.98 -2.51
C GLN A 206 19.24 16.09 -2.11
N LEU A 207 18.78 15.24 -3.02
CA LEU A 207 17.81 14.19 -2.68
C LEU A 207 18.52 13.02 -1.96
N PRO A 208 17.83 12.29 -1.06
CA PRO A 208 18.44 11.16 -0.35
C PRO A 208 18.75 9.97 -1.27
N PHE A 209 18.02 9.87 -2.37
CA PHE A 209 18.18 8.85 -3.39
C PHE A 209 17.99 9.45 -4.78
N GLU A 210 18.88 9.10 -5.69
CA GLU A 210 18.82 9.49 -7.09
C GLU A 210 19.09 8.26 -7.96
N SER A 211 18.27 8.03 -8.95
CA SER A 211 18.45 7.03 -10.00
C SER A 211 17.67 7.45 -11.25
N VAL A 212 18.19 7.08 -12.41
CA VAL A 212 17.51 7.23 -13.70
C VAL A 212 16.46 6.14 -13.88
N ASP A 213 16.65 4.98 -13.22
CA ASP A 213 15.72 3.87 -13.21
C ASP A 213 14.68 4.07 -12.11
N ALA A 214 13.41 4.15 -12.49
CA ALA A 214 12.29 4.34 -11.59
C ALA A 214 12.12 3.16 -10.61
N LEU A 215 12.39 1.92 -11.03
CA LEU A 215 12.34 0.74 -10.18
C LEU A 215 13.46 0.73 -9.14
N GLU A 216 14.67 1.14 -9.53
CA GLU A 216 15.77 1.29 -8.59
C GLU A 216 15.46 2.38 -7.55
N LEU A 217 14.86 3.50 -7.96
CA LEU A 217 14.47 4.56 -7.05
C LEU A 217 13.41 4.07 -6.05
N VAL A 218 12.39 3.33 -6.51
CA VAL A 218 11.42 2.65 -5.64
C VAL A 218 12.12 1.70 -4.67
N HIS A 219 13.07 0.89 -5.14
CA HIS A 219 13.86 0.01 -4.27
C HIS A 219 14.63 0.78 -3.20
N CYS A 220 15.24 1.93 -3.56
CA CYS A 220 15.92 2.80 -2.59
C CYS A 220 14.96 3.27 -1.48
N HIS A 221 13.74 3.68 -1.83
CA HIS A 221 12.74 4.09 -0.85
C HIS A 221 12.29 2.94 0.06
N ILE A 222 12.19 1.73 -0.45
CA ILE A 222 11.77 0.54 0.33
C ILE A 222 12.89 0.04 1.25
N ALA A 223 14.13 -0.03 0.76
CA ALA A 223 15.16 -0.86 1.40
C ALA A 223 16.44 -0.11 1.81
N LYS A 224 16.85 0.93 1.06
CA LYS A 224 18.13 1.59 1.28
C LYS A 224 18.01 2.66 2.38
N GLN A 225 18.96 2.68 3.32
CA GLN A 225 19.05 3.76 4.30
C GLN A 225 19.70 4.99 3.65
N PRO A 226 19.15 6.21 3.88
CA PRO A 226 19.78 7.43 3.42
C PRO A 226 21.02 7.74 4.25
N ILE A 227 21.97 8.44 3.66
CA ILE A 227 23.13 9.00 4.38
C ILE A 227 22.58 10.06 5.34
N PRO A 228 22.94 10.05 6.64
CA PRO A 228 22.47 11.08 7.57
C PRO A 228 22.87 12.51 7.13
N PRO A 229 21.97 13.50 7.18
CA PRO A 229 22.26 14.87 6.76
C PRO A 229 23.52 15.50 7.37
N HIS A 230 23.84 15.19 8.63
CA HIS A 230 25.04 15.72 9.30
C HIS A 230 26.34 15.14 8.74
N GLU A 231 26.32 13.96 8.11
CA GLU A 231 27.49 13.39 7.43
C GLU A 231 27.79 14.10 6.10
N ILE A 232 26.75 14.65 5.45
CA ILE A 232 26.90 15.45 4.22
C ILE A 232 27.32 16.87 4.56
N ASN A 233 26.67 17.49 5.55
CA ASN A 233 26.98 18.83 6.00
C ASN A 233 27.15 18.86 7.52
N PRO A 234 28.39 18.88 8.02
CA PRO A 234 28.69 18.88 9.47
C PRO A 234 28.15 20.09 10.27
N LYS A 235 27.64 21.13 9.59
CA LYS A 235 26.97 22.26 10.24
C LYS A 235 25.56 21.92 10.72
N ILE A 236 24.99 20.79 10.27
CA ILE A 236 23.67 20.34 10.66
C ILE A 236 23.76 19.66 12.03
N PRO A 237 22.99 20.10 13.05
CA PRO A 237 23.00 19.47 14.36
C PRO A 237 22.57 17.99 14.31
N LEU A 238 23.18 17.15 15.16
CA LEU A 238 22.88 15.72 15.22
C LEU A 238 21.39 15.41 15.48
N ASN A 239 20.77 16.16 16.40
CA ASN A 239 19.35 15.98 16.69
C ASN A 239 18.48 16.26 15.46
N LEU A 240 18.79 17.33 14.73
CA LEU A 240 18.07 17.71 13.53
C LEU A 240 18.23 16.66 12.41
N SER A 241 19.45 16.17 12.22
CA SER A 241 19.70 15.03 11.32
C SER A 241 18.93 13.79 11.75
N GLY A 242 18.88 13.50 13.05
CA GLY A 242 18.12 12.39 13.62
C GLY A 242 16.61 12.50 13.37
N ILE A 243 16.03 13.71 13.47
CA ILE A 243 14.60 13.95 13.15
C ILE A 243 14.33 13.57 11.70
N VAL A 244 15.16 14.02 10.75
CA VAL A 244 14.99 13.69 9.33
C VAL A 244 15.08 12.19 9.08
N ILE A 245 16.07 11.51 9.65
CA ILE A 245 16.22 10.05 9.51
C ILE A 245 15.03 9.30 10.14
N LYS A 246 14.51 9.76 11.27
CA LYS A 246 13.33 9.18 11.90
C LYS A 246 12.08 9.35 11.04
N LEU A 247 11.87 10.51 10.42
CA LEU A 247 10.79 10.74 9.45
C LEU A 247 10.90 9.78 8.26
N MET A 248 12.11 9.52 7.77
CA MET A 248 12.38 8.63 6.64
C MET A 248 12.49 7.15 7.01
N ALA A 249 12.12 6.75 8.22
CA ALA A 249 12.09 5.35 8.60
C ALA A 249 11.18 4.55 7.64
N LYS A 250 11.65 3.35 7.24
CA LYS A 250 10.96 2.54 6.21
C LYS A 250 9.61 2.03 6.68
N THR A 251 9.47 1.77 7.96
CA THR A 251 8.24 1.31 8.60
C THR A 251 7.55 2.50 9.28
N ALA A 252 6.27 2.71 9.00
CA ALA A 252 5.50 3.85 9.50
C ALA A 252 5.46 3.91 11.04
N GLU A 253 5.48 2.75 11.72
CA GLU A 253 5.53 2.65 13.18
C GLU A 253 6.82 3.19 13.80
N ASN A 254 7.92 3.23 13.03
CA ASN A 254 9.21 3.76 13.47
C ASN A 254 9.38 5.26 13.19
N ARG A 255 8.45 5.85 12.41
CA ARG A 255 8.39 7.29 12.19
C ARG A 255 7.76 8.00 13.40
N TYR A 256 7.67 9.32 13.30
CA TYR A 256 6.79 10.06 14.20
C TYR A 256 5.33 9.62 14.00
N GLN A 257 4.56 9.63 15.10
CA GLN A 257 3.16 9.22 15.10
C GLN A 257 2.22 10.43 15.09
N SER A 258 2.74 11.64 15.24
CA SER A 258 1.98 12.88 15.23
C SER A 258 2.80 14.05 14.68
N ALA A 259 2.14 15.01 14.04
CA ALA A 259 2.77 16.25 13.64
C ALA A 259 3.22 17.05 14.88
N TRP A 260 2.49 16.95 15.98
CA TRP A 260 2.84 17.58 17.24
C TRP A 260 4.16 17.05 17.82
N GLY A 261 4.43 15.74 17.73
CA GLY A 261 5.70 15.16 18.14
C GLY A 261 6.90 15.67 17.32
N ILE A 262 6.69 15.85 16.00
CA ILE A 262 7.71 16.43 15.10
C ILE A 262 7.96 17.89 15.47
N GLU A 263 6.87 18.67 15.65
CA GLU A 263 6.92 20.07 16.04
C GLU A 263 7.68 20.28 17.34
N ALA A 264 7.37 19.50 18.38
CA ALA A 264 8.01 19.61 19.69
C ALA A 264 9.52 19.39 19.63
N ASP A 265 9.97 18.40 18.84
CA ASP A 265 11.40 18.13 18.66
C ASP A 265 12.09 19.23 17.82
N LEU A 266 11.43 19.76 16.79
CA LEU A 266 11.95 20.88 15.98
C LEU A 266 12.03 22.19 16.80
N GLU A 267 11.02 22.50 17.62
CA GLU A 267 11.05 23.66 18.52
C GLU A 267 12.18 23.53 19.55
N THR A 268 12.41 22.33 20.09
CA THR A 268 13.54 22.08 20.98
C THR A 268 14.88 22.29 20.26
N CYS A 269 14.99 21.85 19.00
CA CYS A 269 16.19 22.11 18.18
C CYS A 269 16.39 23.61 17.94
N LEU A 270 15.32 24.37 17.64
CA LEU A 270 15.38 25.80 17.41
C LEU A 270 15.85 26.56 18.68
N GLU A 271 15.24 26.23 19.83
CA GLU A 271 15.65 26.82 21.12
C GLU A 271 17.13 26.55 21.43
N GLN A 272 17.57 25.31 21.27
CA GLN A 272 18.98 24.93 21.49
C GLN A 272 19.93 25.64 20.52
N TYR A 273 19.54 25.78 19.26
CA TYR A 273 20.31 26.44 18.23
C TYR A 273 20.47 27.95 18.52
N LEU A 274 19.37 28.65 18.84
CA LEU A 274 19.36 30.07 19.17
C LEU A 274 20.13 30.38 20.46
N THR A 275 20.08 29.47 21.45
CA THR A 275 20.81 29.63 22.72
C THR A 275 22.23 29.11 22.67
N ASN A 276 22.67 28.55 21.56
CA ASN A 276 23.96 27.89 21.36
C ASN A 276 24.26 26.80 22.42
N LYS A 277 23.22 26.11 22.91
CA LYS A 277 23.28 25.06 23.92
C LYS A 277 22.84 23.72 23.32
N ILE A 278 23.54 23.23 22.30
CA ILE A 278 23.20 22.00 21.62
C ILE A 278 23.45 20.81 22.55
N LYS A 279 22.39 20.10 22.94
CA LYS A 279 22.42 18.85 23.74
C LYS A 279 21.66 17.78 22.98
N ILE A 280 22.17 16.55 23.06
CA ILE A 280 21.44 15.39 22.53
C ILE A 280 20.26 15.10 23.46
N PHE A 281 19.06 14.89 22.89
CA PHE A 281 17.85 14.52 23.57
C PHE A 281 17.14 13.35 22.86
N PRO A 282 16.32 12.57 23.58
CA PRO A 282 15.60 11.45 22.97
C PRO A 282 14.50 11.97 22.06
N LEU A 283 14.58 11.60 20.76
CA LEU A 283 13.61 12.04 19.74
C LEU A 283 12.27 11.34 19.89
N GLY A 284 11.20 12.11 19.77
CA GLY A 284 9.83 11.61 19.85
C GLY A 284 9.36 11.29 21.26
N TYR A 285 9.99 11.88 22.29
CA TYR A 285 9.55 11.69 23.68
C TYR A 285 8.10 12.15 23.91
N ARG A 286 7.68 13.19 23.20
CA ARG A 286 6.31 13.75 23.24
C ARG A 286 5.43 13.27 22.10
N ASP A 287 5.87 12.27 21.31
CA ASP A 287 5.21 11.86 20.09
C ASP A 287 4.13 10.79 20.36
N ILE A 288 2.97 11.22 20.83
CA ILE A 288 1.82 10.35 21.04
C ILE A 288 0.67 10.86 20.16
N SER A 289 0.10 9.97 19.35
CA SER A 289 -1.04 10.31 18.48
C SER A 289 -2.34 10.35 19.29
N PRO A 290 -3.16 11.40 19.15
CA PRO A 290 -4.51 11.43 19.72
C PRO A 290 -5.48 10.51 18.96
N GLN A 291 -5.11 10.00 17.80
CA GLN A 291 -5.88 9.02 17.04
C GLN A 291 -5.39 7.61 17.36
N LEU A 292 -6.32 6.69 17.58
CA LEU A 292 -5.96 5.29 17.80
C LEU A 292 -5.30 4.70 16.55
N GLN A 293 -4.04 4.32 16.67
CA GLN A 293 -3.26 3.68 15.62
C GLN A 293 -2.93 2.25 16.03
N LEU A 294 -3.54 1.29 15.33
CA LEU A 294 -3.25 -0.12 15.56
C LEU A 294 -1.98 -0.52 14.78
N PRO A 295 -0.97 -1.07 15.45
CA PRO A 295 0.25 -1.51 14.79
C PRO A 295 -0.04 -2.55 13.71
N GLN A 296 0.67 -2.42 12.59
CA GLN A 296 0.56 -3.38 11.47
C GLN A 296 1.64 -4.47 11.54
N LYS A 297 2.63 -4.34 12.44
CA LYS A 297 3.67 -5.36 12.64
C LYS A 297 3.07 -6.66 13.18
N LEU A 298 3.75 -7.75 12.93
CA LEU A 298 3.39 -9.07 13.46
C LEU A 298 4.05 -9.28 14.81
N TYR A 299 3.28 -9.76 15.78
CA TYR A 299 3.73 -10.06 17.14
C TYR A 299 3.91 -11.56 17.32
N GLY A 300 5.07 -11.98 17.87
CA GLY A 300 5.36 -13.37 18.17
C GLY A 300 5.37 -14.29 16.94
N ARG A 301 5.81 -13.77 15.79
CA ARG A 301 5.91 -14.51 14.51
C ARG A 301 7.33 -14.52 13.94
N GLU A 302 8.33 -14.15 14.75
CA GLU A 302 9.72 -13.97 14.34
C GLU A 302 10.27 -15.26 13.71
N SER A 303 10.09 -16.40 14.37
CA SER A 303 10.56 -17.72 13.88
C SER A 303 9.86 -18.17 12.61
N GLN A 304 8.59 -17.82 12.43
CA GLN A 304 7.82 -18.12 11.23
C GLN A 304 8.28 -17.26 10.05
N ILE A 305 8.57 -15.98 10.30
CA ILE A 305 9.15 -15.06 9.31
C ILE A 305 10.52 -15.55 8.89
N GLU A 306 11.40 -15.93 9.83
CA GLU A 306 12.71 -16.50 9.54
C GLU A 306 12.62 -17.77 8.70
N SER A 307 11.67 -18.65 8.99
CA SER A 307 11.44 -19.88 8.23
C SER A 307 11.01 -19.60 6.78
N LEU A 308 10.14 -18.61 6.59
CA LEU A 308 9.71 -18.16 5.25
C LEU A 308 10.86 -17.52 4.47
N LEU A 309 11.63 -16.65 5.11
CA LEU A 309 12.80 -16.01 4.51
C LEU A 309 13.86 -17.05 4.11
N ALA A 310 14.11 -18.01 4.98
CA ALA A 310 15.05 -19.12 4.68
C ALA A 310 14.59 -19.96 3.48
N ALA A 311 13.28 -20.23 3.34
CA ALA A 311 12.74 -20.92 2.16
C ALA A 311 12.95 -20.10 0.88
N PHE A 312 12.67 -18.81 0.91
CA PHE A 312 12.90 -17.94 -0.24
C PHE A 312 14.39 -17.85 -0.62
N MET A 313 15.28 -17.75 0.37
CA MET A 313 16.73 -17.71 0.12
C MET A 313 17.24 -19.03 -0.50
N ARG A 314 16.72 -20.20 -0.12
CA ARG A 314 17.08 -21.48 -0.74
C ARG A 314 16.67 -21.55 -2.22
N VAL A 315 15.55 -20.97 -2.58
CA VAL A 315 15.07 -20.91 -3.96
C VAL A 315 15.88 -19.93 -4.82
N THR A 316 16.39 -18.85 -4.23
CA THR A 316 17.08 -17.76 -4.96
C THR A 316 18.60 -17.94 -5.06
N SER A 317 19.26 -18.53 -4.06
CA SER A 317 20.73 -18.59 -3.97
C SER A 317 21.23 -19.97 -3.49
N PRO A 318 21.20 -20.99 -4.34
CA PRO A 318 21.65 -22.31 -3.95
C PRO A 318 23.17 -22.39 -3.68
N GLU A 319 23.99 -21.47 -4.21
CA GLU A 319 25.46 -21.51 -4.12
C GLU A 319 26.04 -20.96 -2.81
N GLU A 320 25.40 -20.00 -2.16
CA GLU A 320 25.94 -19.38 -0.93
C GLU A 320 25.88 -20.30 0.30
N GLN A 321 25.07 -21.35 0.29
CA GLN A 321 24.99 -22.32 1.38
C GLN A 321 26.11 -23.37 1.38
N GLN A 322 26.79 -23.62 0.26
CA GLN A 322 27.94 -24.55 0.23
C GLN A 322 29.14 -23.97 0.97
N VAL A 323 29.33 -22.66 1.02
CA VAL A 323 30.45 -22.04 1.72
C VAL A 323 30.25 -22.03 3.24
N ALA A 324 29.02 -21.94 3.73
CA ALA A 324 28.72 -22.00 5.16
C ALA A 324 28.71 -23.45 5.70
N ALA A 325 28.33 -24.45 4.88
CA ALA A 325 28.31 -25.85 5.27
C ALA A 325 29.68 -26.54 5.16
N SER A 326 30.63 -26.03 4.38
CA SER A 326 31.98 -26.57 4.26
C SER A 326 32.87 -26.31 5.48
N ASN A 327 32.45 -25.47 6.42
CA ASN A 327 33.14 -25.22 7.69
C ASN A 327 32.65 -26.10 8.87
N ALA A 328 31.68 -27.01 8.66
CA ALA A 328 31.21 -27.96 9.64
C ALA A 328 31.54 -29.38 9.14
N THR A 329 32.51 -29.97 9.82
CA THR A 329 33.10 -31.30 9.57
C THR A 329 32.10 -32.46 9.41
N THR A 330 32.37 -33.27 8.35
CA THR A 330 32.15 -34.71 8.20
C THR A 330 30.75 -35.33 8.30
N THR A 331 30.17 -35.72 7.19
CA THR A 331 29.95 -37.13 6.82
C THR A 331 29.42 -37.21 5.35
N GLN A 332 29.98 -38.13 4.59
CA GLN A 332 29.66 -38.45 3.21
C GLN A 332 28.16 -38.78 3.05
N SER A 333 27.43 -38.00 2.27
CA SER A 333 26.23 -38.44 1.58
C SER A 333 26.24 -37.88 0.16
N GLN A 334 26.04 -38.78 -0.76
CA GLN A 334 26.13 -38.77 -2.20
C GLN A 334 25.70 -37.42 -2.88
N ASN A 335 26.52 -37.02 -3.86
CA ASN A 335 26.33 -35.95 -4.81
C ASN A 335 24.94 -36.01 -5.49
N CYS A 336 23.99 -35.19 -5.01
CA CYS A 336 22.91 -34.68 -5.85
C CYS A 336 23.27 -33.24 -6.24
N PRO A 337 23.20 -32.88 -7.51
CA PRO A 337 23.42 -31.47 -7.91
C PRO A 337 22.35 -30.62 -7.29
N VAL A 338 22.76 -29.67 -6.46
CA VAL A 338 21.87 -28.66 -5.85
C VAL A 338 21.55 -27.61 -6.92
N HIS A 339 20.57 -27.93 -7.75
CA HIS A 339 19.95 -26.92 -8.61
C HIS A 339 18.85 -26.17 -7.81
N GLY A 340 18.60 -24.88 -8.12
CA GLY A 340 17.55 -24.08 -7.50
C GLY A 340 16.21 -24.82 -7.58
N GLN A 341 15.79 -25.43 -6.47
CA GLN A 341 14.61 -26.29 -6.43
C GLN A 341 13.34 -25.48 -6.20
N THR A 342 12.23 -25.93 -6.81
CA THR A 342 10.90 -25.50 -6.40
C THR A 342 10.66 -25.93 -4.94
N GLU A 343 10.27 -25.02 -4.08
CA GLU A 343 9.86 -25.33 -2.70
C GLU A 343 8.36 -25.10 -2.48
N LEU A 344 7.75 -26.00 -1.73
CA LEU A 344 6.39 -25.85 -1.23
C LEU A 344 6.39 -25.53 0.26
N MET A 345 5.77 -24.41 0.62
CA MET A 345 5.52 -24.00 2.01
C MET A 345 4.02 -23.99 2.28
N LEU A 346 3.59 -24.61 3.36
CA LEU A 346 2.19 -24.63 3.78
C LEU A 346 2.02 -23.92 5.11
N ILE A 347 1.05 -23.01 5.16
CA ILE A 347 0.73 -22.22 6.34
C ILE A 347 -0.69 -22.57 6.79
N SER A 348 -0.80 -23.18 7.98
CA SER A 348 -2.08 -23.52 8.58
C SER A 348 -2.44 -22.61 9.75
N GLY A 349 -3.73 -22.50 10.05
CA GLY A 349 -4.24 -21.80 11.22
C GLY A 349 -5.65 -21.25 11.01
N TYR A 350 -6.28 -20.83 12.07
CA TYR A 350 -7.65 -20.32 12.09
C TYR A 350 -7.84 -19.07 11.23
N SER A 351 -9.10 -18.74 10.94
CA SER A 351 -9.45 -17.48 10.28
C SER A 351 -9.01 -16.28 11.16
N GLY A 352 -8.49 -15.21 10.51
CA GLY A 352 -8.04 -14.00 11.22
C GLY A 352 -6.73 -14.11 11.98
N ILE A 353 -6.03 -15.27 11.95
CA ILE A 353 -4.79 -15.51 12.71
C ILE A 353 -3.55 -14.81 12.10
N GLY A 354 -3.66 -14.29 10.87
CA GLY A 354 -2.60 -13.55 10.22
C GLY A 354 -1.79 -14.32 9.17
N LYS A 355 -2.33 -15.40 8.56
CA LYS A 355 -1.64 -16.20 7.52
C LYS A 355 -1.17 -15.34 6.35
N SER A 356 -2.07 -14.62 5.72
CA SER A 356 -1.77 -13.77 4.56
C SER A 356 -0.85 -12.59 4.95
N ALA A 357 -0.99 -12.06 6.18
CA ALA A 357 -0.10 -11.01 6.69
C ALA A 357 1.35 -11.51 6.85
N LEU A 358 1.53 -12.77 7.32
CA LEU A 358 2.84 -13.39 7.43
C LEU A 358 3.53 -13.52 6.07
N VAL A 359 2.80 -14.01 5.06
CA VAL A 359 3.36 -14.20 3.70
C VAL A 359 3.79 -12.87 3.08
N ARG A 360 3.04 -11.83 3.32
CA ARG A 360 3.36 -10.50 2.78
C ARG A 360 4.63 -9.89 3.37
N GLU A 361 5.16 -10.37 4.49
CA GLU A 361 6.47 -9.94 5.00
C GLU A 361 7.63 -10.30 4.03
N LEU A 362 7.40 -11.23 3.09
CA LEU A 362 8.36 -11.54 2.02
C LEU A 362 8.52 -10.41 0.99
N TYR A 363 7.54 -9.51 0.84
CA TYR A 363 7.58 -8.47 -0.21
C TYR A 363 8.89 -7.69 -0.24
N LYS A 364 9.39 -7.32 0.94
CA LYS A 364 10.63 -6.54 1.06
C LYS A 364 11.82 -7.26 0.41
N ILE A 365 12.01 -8.54 0.72
CA ILE A 365 13.15 -9.30 0.21
C ILE A 365 12.98 -9.70 -1.25
N ILE A 366 11.74 -9.98 -1.68
CA ILE A 366 11.41 -10.27 -3.07
C ILE A 366 11.75 -9.05 -3.94
N THR A 367 11.37 -7.84 -3.51
CA THR A 367 11.71 -6.59 -4.20
C THR A 367 13.23 -6.38 -4.26
N GLN A 368 13.96 -6.68 -3.17
CA GLN A 368 15.44 -6.60 -3.16
C GLN A 368 16.10 -7.55 -4.18
N LYS A 369 15.51 -8.71 -4.40
CA LYS A 369 16.01 -9.72 -5.36
C LYS A 369 15.38 -9.57 -6.76
N ARG A 370 14.66 -8.46 -7.05
CA ARG A 370 13.94 -8.20 -8.31
C ARG A 370 12.98 -9.33 -8.69
N GLY A 371 12.47 -10.07 -7.69
CA GLY A 371 11.53 -11.17 -7.90
C GLY A 371 10.10 -10.72 -8.08
N TYR A 372 9.25 -11.62 -8.54
CA TYR A 372 7.81 -11.42 -8.64
C TYR A 372 7.08 -12.10 -7.48
N PHE A 373 6.09 -11.41 -6.94
CA PHE A 373 5.12 -11.97 -6.01
C PHE A 373 3.73 -11.90 -6.63
N ILE A 374 3.09 -13.05 -6.76
CA ILE A 374 1.73 -13.16 -7.26
C ILE A 374 0.87 -13.93 -6.27
N ALA A 375 -0.38 -13.51 -6.13
CA ALA A 375 -1.30 -14.09 -5.17
C ALA A 375 -2.63 -14.44 -5.82
N GLY A 376 -3.13 -15.63 -5.49
CA GLY A 376 -4.47 -16.07 -5.83
C GLY A 376 -5.22 -16.52 -4.59
N LYS A 377 -6.52 -16.26 -4.54
CA LYS A 377 -7.38 -16.67 -3.43
C LYS A 377 -8.51 -17.52 -3.95
N PHE A 378 -8.72 -18.68 -3.32
CA PHE A 378 -9.87 -19.51 -3.61
C PHE A 378 -11.11 -19.00 -2.89
N ASP A 379 -12.28 -19.17 -3.52
CA ASP A 379 -13.57 -18.77 -2.96
C ASP A 379 -14.46 -19.98 -2.73
N GLN A 380 -15.17 -19.98 -1.61
CA GLN A 380 -16.07 -21.05 -1.23
C GLN A 380 -17.19 -21.27 -2.25
N PHE A 381 -17.67 -20.22 -2.89
CA PHE A 381 -18.81 -20.22 -3.82
C PHE A 381 -18.42 -20.44 -5.28
N GLN A 382 -17.11 -20.46 -5.59
CA GLN A 382 -16.58 -20.58 -6.95
C GLN A 382 -15.72 -21.84 -7.16
N ARG A 383 -15.95 -22.87 -6.37
CA ARG A 383 -15.21 -24.15 -6.45
C ARG A 383 -15.35 -24.87 -7.79
N ASP A 384 -16.41 -24.56 -8.53
CA ASP A 384 -16.70 -25.20 -9.82
C ASP A 384 -15.98 -24.55 -11.01
N ILE A 385 -15.27 -23.43 -10.77
CA ILE A 385 -14.47 -22.78 -11.80
C ILE A 385 -13.01 -23.17 -11.67
N PRO A 386 -12.51 -24.09 -12.55
CA PRO A 386 -11.13 -24.55 -12.48
C PRO A 386 -10.13 -23.41 -12.67
N TYR A 387 -8.98 -23.49 -11.97
CA TYR A 387 -7.83 -22.60 -12.10
C TYR A 387 -8.05 -21.14 -11.70
N GLN A 388 -9.21 -20.72 -11.21
CA GLN A 388 -9.55 -19.32 -11.01
C GLN A 388 -8.51 -18.55 -10.19
N ALA A 389 -8.05 -19.10 -9.06
CA ALA A 389 -7.05 -18.45 -8.22
C ALA A 389 -5.69 -18.31 -8.93
N LEU A 390 -5.29 -19.31 -9.74
CA LEU A 390 -4.09 -19.24 -10.56
C LEU A 390 -4.22 -18.20 -11.66
N VAL A 391 -5.37 -18.18 -12.35
CA VAL A 391 -5.66 -17.19 -13.39
C VAL A 391 -5.56 -15.77 -12.82
N ALA A 392 -6.20 -15.49 -11.69
CA ALA A 392 -6.13 -14.18 -11.02
C ALA A 392 -4.68 -13.81 -10.66
N ALA A 393 -3.89 -14.76 -10.13
CA ALA A 393 -2.48 -14.52 -9.81
C ALA A 393 -1.65 -14.15 -11.05
N PHE A 394 -1.86 -14.85 -12.17
CA PHE A 394 -1.13 -14.56 -13.40
C PHE A 394 -1.64 -13.33 -14.16
N GLN A 395 -2.92 -12.98 -14.06
CA GLN A 395 -3.42 -11.69 -14.53
C GLN A 395 -2.69 -10.53 -13.86
N GLU A 396 -2.48 -10.64 -12.54
CA GLU A 396 -1.71 -9.64 -11.79
C GLU A 396 -0.25 -9.57 -12.28
N LEU A 397 0.39 -10.73 -12.53
CA LEU A 397 1.75 -10.77 -13.09
C LEU A 397 1.82 -10.07 -14.45
N VAL A 398 0.88 -10.39 -15.35
CA VAL A 398 0.84 -9.78 -16.69
C VAL A 398 0.66 -8.26 -16.58
N ARG A 399 -0.20 -7.79 -15.69
CA ARG A 399 -0.36 -6.35 -15.42
C ARG A 399 0.94 -5.72 -14.92
N GLN A 400 1.69 -6.40 -14.03
CA GLN A 400 3.01 -5.93 -13.59
C GLN A 400 3.99 -5.82 -14.76
N LEU A 401 4.05 -6.83 -15.64
CA LEU A 401 4.92 -6.81 -16.83
C LEU A 401 4.57 -5.69 -17.83
N LEU A 402 3.28 -5.43 -18.03
CA LEU A 402 2.83 -4.32 -18.88
C LEU A 402 3.28 -2.95 -18.36
N THR A 403 3.76 -2.87 -17.12
CA THR A 403 4.30 -1.64 -16.52
C THR A 403 5.82 -1.49 -16.70
N GLU A 404 6.50 -2.48 -17.28
CA GLU A 404 7.94 -2.41 -17.51
C GLU A 404 8.31 -1.56 -18.74
N SER A 405 9.59 -1.25 -18.91
CA SER A 405 10.06 -0.48 -20.06
C SER A 405 9.84 -1.25 -21.38
N GLN A 406 9.71 -0.53 -22.49
CA GLN A 406 9.52 -1.16 -23.82
C GLN A 406 10.58 -2.23 -24.16
N PRO A 407 11.89 -2.02 -23.90
CA PRO A 407 12.90 -3.07 -24.15
C PRO A 407 12.71 -4.31 -23.28
N GLU A 408 12.31 -4.16 -22.02
CA GLU A 408 12.05 -5.27 -21.11
C GLU A 408 10.78 -6.02 -21.51
N LEU A 409 9.73 -5.29 -21.84
CA LEU A 409 8.49 -5.88 -22.33
C LEU A 409 8.70 -6.67 -23.62
N GLN A 410 9.55 -6.20 -24.53
CA GLN A 410 9.91 -6.93 -25.74
C GLN A 410 10.63 -8.25 -25.41
N GLN A 411 11.53 -8.27 -24.42
CA GLN A 411 12.18 -9.50 -23.98
C GLN A 411 11.18 -10.51 -23.41
N TRP A 412 10.20 -10.03 -22.61
CA TRP A 412 9.12 -10.88 -22.11
C TRP A 412 8.25 -11.43 -23.23
N GLN A 413 7.91 -10.58 -24.21
CA GLN A 413 7.14 -10.99 -25.41
C GLN A 413 7.84 -12.16 -26.13
N ASP A 414 9.14 -12.03 -26.39
CA ASP A 414 9.92 -13.06 -27.10
C ASP A 414 10.00 -14.37 -26.29
N LYS A 415 10.26 -14.29 -24.98
CA LYS A 415 10.29 -15.44 -24.09
C LYS A 415 8.96 -16.17 -24.03
N ILE A 416 7.86 -15.43 -23.86
CA ILE A 416 6.51 -16.01 -23.78
C ILE A 416 6.13 -16.66 -25.13
N ARG A 417 6.37 -15.99 -26.24
CA ARG A 417 6.12 -16.54 -27.58
C ARG A 417 6.90 -17.81 -27.84
N GLN A 418 8.18 -17.83 -27.46
CA GLN A 418 9.02 -19.01 -27.60
C GLN A 418 8.51 -20.19 -26.77
N ALA A 419 8.09 -19.97 -25.52
CA ALA A 419 7.59 -21.00 -24.64
C ALA A 419 6.24 -21.58 -25.08
N LEU A 420 5.33 -20.73 -25.56
CA LEU A 420 3.98 -21.11 -25.96
C LEU A 420 3.92 -21.71 -27.37
N GLY A 421 4.80 -21.27 -28.28
CA GLY A 421 4.79 -21.69 -29.70
C GLY A 421 3.41 -21.49 -30.34
N SER A 422 2.89 -22.53 -31.00
CA SER A 422 1.56 -22.50 -31.65
C SER A 422 0.39 -22.66 -30.67
N ASN A 423 0.63 -22.80 -29.37
CA ASN A 423 -0.41 -23.04 -28.36
C ASN A 423 -0.76 -21.76 -27.55
N GLY A 424 -0.30 -20.60 -27.99
CA GLY A 424 -0.50 -19.34 -27.25
C GLY A 424 -1.96 -18.99 -26.97
N GLN A 425 -2.87 -19.36 -27.89
CA GLN A 425 -4.30 -19.10 -27.74
C GLN A 425 -4.89 -19.78 -26.49
N ILE A 426 -4.37 -20.96 -26.07
CA ILE A 426 -4.85 -21.66 -24.88
C ILE A 426 -4.68 -20.82 -23.61
N ILE A 427 -3.58 -20.09 -23.52
CA ILE A 427 -3.34 -19.20 -22.35
C ILE A 427 -4.18 -17.94 -22.47
N ILE A 428 -4.32 -17.35 -23.66
CA ILE A 428 -5.14 -16.16 -23.90
C ILE A 428 -6.62 -16.42 -23.58
N ASP A 429 -7.14 -17.60 -23.89
CA ASP A 429 -8.53 -17.98 -23.58
C ASP A 429 -8.83 -17.95 -22.07
N ILE A 430 -7.82 -18.07 -21.23
CA ILE A 430 -7.96 -18.10 -19.76
C ILE A 430 -7.42 -16.82 -19.12
N ILE A 431 -6.36 -16.26 -19.69
CA ILE A 431 -5.71 -15.00 -19.24
C ILE A 431 -5.67 -14.04 -20.45
N PRO A 432 -6.77 -13.34 -20.74
CA PRO A 432 -6.86 -12.48 -21.93
C PRO A 432 -5.80 -11.38 -21.99
N GLU A 433 -5.32 -10.91 -20.83
CA GLU A 433 -4.29 -9.88 -20.74
C GLU A 433 -2.96 -10.30 -21.39
N VAL A 434 -2.70 -11.60 -21.54
CA VAL A 434 -1.51 -12.10 -22.23
C VAL A 434 -1.48 -11.67 -23.69
N GLU A 435 -2.66 -11.51 -24.33
CA GLU A 435 -2.75 -11.00 -25.72
C GLU A 435 -2.13 -9.60 -25.85
N LEU A 436 -2.21 -8.77 -24.82
CA LEU A 436 -1.60 -7.42 -24.81
C LEU A 436 -0.07 -7.48 -24.94
N ILE A 437 0.56 -8.57 -24.48
CA ILE A 437 2.01 -8.76 -24.59
C ILE A 437 2.36 -9.48 -25.89
N VAL A 438 1.75 -10.65 -26.15
CA VAL A 438 2.17 -11.51 -27.27
C VAL A 438 1.45 -11.22 -28.58
N GLY A 439 0.38 -10.41 -28.57
CA GLY A 439 -0.50 -10.16 -29.70
C GLY A 439 -1.40 -11.36 -30.01
N LYS A 440 -2.29 -11.18 -31.00
CA LYS A 440 -3.25 -12.19 -31.42
C LYS A 440 -2.57 -13.49 -31.85
N GLN A 441 -3.11 -14.62 -31.42
CA GLN A 441 -2.63 -15.96 -31.73
C GLN A 441 -3.61 -16.70 -32.64
N HIS A 442 -3.13 -17.73 -33.33
CA HIS A 442 -3.98 -18.59 -34.14
C HIS A 442 -4.79 -19.56 -33.25
N PRO A 443 -6.04 -19.85 -33.61
CA PRO A 443 -6.84 -20.87 -32.96
C PRO A 443 -6.11 -22.23 -32.94
N VAL A 444 -6.25 -22.96 -31.84
CA VAL A 444 -5.65 -24.30 -31.71
C VAL A 444 -6.67 -25.39 -32.07
N PRO A 445 -6.24 -26.52 -32.63
CA PRO A 445 -7.14 -27.63 -32.94
C PRO A 445 -7.86 -28.14 -31.69
N GLU A 446 -9.14 -28.49 -31.83
CA GLU A 446 -9.90 -29.13 -30.76
C GLU A 446 -9.37 -30.53 -30.50
N LEU A 447 -9.34 -30.94 -29.25
CA LEU A 447 -8.91 -32.28 -28.80
C LEU A 447 -10.00 -32.87 -27.88
N PRO A 448 -10.03 -34.22 -27.74
CA PRO A 448 -10.83 -34.88 -26.71
C PRO A 448 -10.53 -34.29 -25.31
N PRO A 449 -11.50 -34.28 -24.38
CA PRO A 449 -11.35 -33.58 -23.08
C PRO A 449 -10.08 -33.94 -22.29
N ALA A 450 -9.71 -35.23 -22.22
CA ALA A 450 -8.51 -35.68 -21.52
C ALA A 450 -7.21 -35.17 -22.16
N GLU A 451 -7.13 -35.19 -23.49
CA GLU A 451 -5.98 -34.69 -24.24
C GLU A 451 -5.92 -33.15 -24.18
N ALA A 452 -7.04 -32.49 -24.25
CA ALA A 452 -7.15 -31.03 -24.07
C ALA A 452 -6.63 -30.61 -22.68
N GLN A 453 -7.02 -31.34 -21.63
CA GLN A 453 -6.55 -31.11 -20.26
C GLN A 453 -5.03 -31.30 -20.14
N ASN A 454 -4.51 -32.37 -20.70
CA ASN A 454 -3.06 -32.65 -20.67
C ASN A 454 -2.28 -31.58 -21.45
N ARG A 455 -2.78 -31.18 -22.62
CA ARG A 455 -2.20 -30.08 -23.40
C ARG A 455 -2.20 -28.78 -22.60
N PHE A 456 -3.32 -28.42 -21.98
CA PHE A 456 -3.41 -27.27 -21.13
C PHE A 456 -2.38 -27.29 -19.99
N ASN A 457 -2.29 -28.38 -19.25
CA ASN A 457 -1.34 -28.53 -18.14
C ASN A 457 0.11 -28.34 -18.59
N LEU A 458 0.49 -28.90 -19.73
CA LEU A 458 1.82 -28.76 -20.30
C LEU A 458 2.12 -27.32 -20.77
N VAL A 459 1.14 -26.67 -21.41
CA VAL A 459 1.28 -25.30 -21.90
C VAL A 459 1.35 -24.33 -20.73
N PHE A 460 0.48 -24.49 -19.74
CA PHE A 460 0.50 -23.65 -18.53
C PHE A 460 1.80 -23.81 -17.74
N LYS A 461 2.31 -25.04 -17.60
CA LYS A 461 3.62 -25.27 -16.98
C LYS A 461 4.73 -24.51 -17.70
N LYS A 462 4.80 -24.60 -19.03
CA LYS A 462 5.78 -23.85 -19.84
C LYS A 462 5.63 -22.35 -19.69
N PHE A 463 4.39 -21.84 -19.64
CA PHE A 463 4.10 -20.44 -19.41
C PHE A 463 4.63 -19.98 -18.04
N LEU A 464 4.35 -20.73 -16.97
CA LEU A 464 4.85 -20.43 -15.63
C LEU A 464 6.39 -20.42 -15.59
N GLN A 465 7.05 -21.40 -16.24
CA GLN A 465 8.51 -21.51 -16.27
C GLN A 465 9.21 -20.28 -16.88
N VAL A 466 8.55 -19.54 -17.77
CA VAL A 466 9.10 -18.28 -18.32
C VAL A 466 9.44 -17.28 -17.21
N PHE A 467 8.67 -17.27 -16.14
CA PHE A 467 8.81 -16.30 -15.04
C PHE A 467 9.69 -16.83 -13.89
N CYS A 468 10.03 -18.11 -13.90
CA CYS A 468 10.84 -18.73 -12.86
C CYS A 468 12.34 -18.65 -13.23
N GLN A 469 12.95 -17.49 -13.03
CA GLN A 469 14.35 -17.24 -13.43
C GLN A 469 15.20 -16.84 -12.21
N LYS A 470 16.51 -17.06 -12.28
CA LYS A 470 17.44 -16.68 -11.21
C LYS A 470 17.44 -15.18 -10.95
N GLU A 471 17.34 -14.40 -12.03
CA GLU A 471 17.30 -12.94 -12.01
C GLU A 471 15.97 -12.40 -11.46
N HIS A 472 14.90 -13.20 -11.63
CA HIS A 472 13.53 -12.84 -11.25
C HIS A 472 12.82 -14.04 -10.59
N PRO A 473 13.17 -14.41 -9.35
CA PRO A 473 12.54 -15.55 -8.68
C PRO A 473 11.03 -15.28 -8.47
N LEU A 474 10.21 -16.31 -8.67
CA LEU A 474 8.77 -16.24 -8.56
C LEU A 474 8.29 -16.78 -7.21
N VAL A 475 7.47 -16.00 -6.50
CA VAL A 475 6.69 -16.46 -5.35
C VAL A 475 5.22 -16.49 -5.73
N LEU A 476 4.63 -17.68 -5.70
CA LEU A 476 3.21 -17.92 -5.93
C LEU A 476 2.53 -18.19 -4.60
N PHE A 477 1.69 -17.25 -4.14
CA PHE A 477 0.88 -17.40 -2.93
C PHE A 477 -0.55 -17.79 -3.26
N LEU A 478 -1.02 -18.90 -2.68
CA LEU A 478 -2.39 -19.40 -2.84
C LEU A 478 -3.09 -19.44 -1.49
N ASP A 479 -4.06 -18.56 -1.31
CA ASP A 479 -4.81 -18.43 -0.05
C ASP A 479 -6.10 -19.25 -0.07
N ASP A 480 -6.55 -19.71 1.09
CA ASP A 480 -7.74 -20.51 1.31
C ASP A 480 -7.79 -21.83 0.49
N LEU A 481 -6.65 -22.56 0.46
CA LEU A 481 -6.49 -23.84 -0.27
C LEU A 481 -7.55 -24.91 0.07
N GLN A 482 -8.24 -24.82 1.20
CA GLN A 482 -9.34 -25.73 1.54
C GLN A 482 -10.51 -25.65 0.55
N TRP A 483 -10.55 -24.65 -0.32
CA TRP A 483 -11.59 -24.47 -1.34
C TRP A 483 -11.09 -24.74 -2.76
N THR A 484 -9.87 -25.27 -2.89
CA THR A 484 -9.25 -25.56 -4.19
C THR A 484 -9.98 -26.66 -4.95
N ASP A 485 -10.16 -26.47 -6.25
CA ASP A 485 -10.68 -27.47 -7.17
C ASP A 485 -9.64 -28.57 -7.48
N SER A 486 -10.11 -29.73 -7.94
CA SER A 486 -9.27 -30.88 -8.22
C SER A 486 -8.31 -30.70 -9.41
N ALA A 487 -8.73 -29.93 -10.42
CA ALA A 487 -7.89 -29.68 -11.60
C ALA A 487 -6.70 -28.78 -11.24
N THR A 488 -6.93 -27.76 -10.39
CA THR A 488 -5.86 -26.92 -9.85
C THR A 488 -4.87 -27.73 -9.00
N LEU A 489 -5.36 -28.65 -8.12
CA LEU A 489 -4.48 -29.51 -7.33
C LEU A 489 -3.59 -30.37 -8.21
N GLN A 490 -4.13 -30.96 -9.29
CA GLN A 490 -3.35 -31.77 -10.24
C GLN A 490 -2.30 -30.92 -10.96
N LEU A 491 -2.65 -29.71 -11.40
CA LEU A 491 -1.70 -28.80 -12.05
C LEU A 491 -0.59 -28.38 -11.09
N LEU A 492 -0.91 -28.04 -9.84
CA LEU A 492 0.08 -27.71 -8.81
C LEU A 492 1.01 -28.89 -8.52
N GLN A 493 0.48 -30.12 -8.44
CA GLN A 493 1.29 -31.33 -8.28
C GLN A 493 2.28 -31.46 -9.43
N LEU A 494 1.83 -31.30 -10.68
CA LEU A 494 2.70 -31.39 -11.88
C LEU A 494 3.78 -30.29 -11.86
N ILE A 495 3.49 -29.08 -11.43
CA ILE A 495 4.48 -27.99 -11.35
C ILE A 495 5.50 -28.26 -10.24
N ILE A 496 5.04 -28.69 -9.05
CA ILE A 496 5.90 -28.87 -7.87
C ILE A 496 6.82 -30.10 -8.02
N THR A 497 6.37 -31.14 -8.72
CA THR A 497 7.17 -32.37 -8.95
C THR A 497 8.10 -32.28 -10.14
N ASP A 498 8.02 -31.20 -10.93
CA ASP A 498 8.85 -31.02 -12.11
C ASP A 498 10.24 -30.49 -11.77
N PHE A 499 11.27 -31.31 -12.00
CA PHE A 499 12.68 -30.96 -11.75
C PHE A 499 13.22 -29.84 -12.67
N THR A 500 12.54 -29.53 -13.75
CA THR A 500 12.94 -28.45 -14.67
C THR A 500 12.46 -27.08 -14.25
N THR A 501 11.47 -27.00 -13.35
CA THR A 501 11.01 -25.77 -12.76
C THR A 501 11.91 -25.36 -11.59
N GLN A 502 12.58 -24.22 -11.71
CA GLN A 502 13.52 -23.69 -10.72
C GLN A 502 13.11 -22.29 -10.28
N HIS A 503 13.69 -21.79 -9.19
CA HIS A 503 13.44 -20.43 -8.70
C HIS A 503 11.95 -20.11 -8.45
N LEU A 504 11.18 -21.12 -7.99
CA LEU A 504 9.76 -21.01 -7.65
C LEU A 504 9.54 -21.36 -6.18
N LEU A 505 8.98 -20.43 -5.41
CA LEU A 505 8.44 -20.70 -4.09
C LEU A 505 6.91 -20.71 -4.15
N VAL A 506 6.29 -21.86 -3.92
CA VAL A 506 4.85 -21.99 -3.80
C VAL A 506 4.49 -21.93 -2.32
N ILE A 507 3.63 -20.99 -1.94
CA ILE A 507 3.14 -20.85 -0.57
C ILE A 507 1.63 -21.09 -0.59
N GLY A 508 1.18 -22.09 0.14
CA GLY A 508 -0.24 -22.39 0.30
C GLY A 508 -0.71 -22.09 1.72
N ALA A 509 -1.82 -21.34 1.85
CA ALA A 509 -2.45 -21.11 3.15
C ALA A 509 -3.81 -21.80 3.22
N TYR A 510 -4.11 -22.42 4.36
CA TYR A 510 -5.40 -23.10 4.57
C TYR A 510 -5.85 -22.98 6.03
N ARG A 511 -7.13 -23.24 6.27
CA ARG A 511 -7.72 -23.30 7.62
C ARG A 511 -7.74 -24.75 8.10
N ASP A 512 -6.98 -25.03 9.13
CA ASP A 512 -6.84 -26.38 9.70
C ASP A 512 -8.15 -26.92 10.27
N ASN A 513 -9.04 -26.08 10.78
CA ASN A 513 -10.37 -26.47 11.27
C ASN A 513 -11.38 -26.81 10.16
N GLU A 514 -11.10 -26.48 8.89
CA GLU A 514 -11.97 -26.78 7.74
C GLU A 514 -11.46 -27.97 6.91
N VAL A 515 -10.32 -28.56 7.27
CA VAL A 515 -9.65 -29.61 6.49
C VAL A 515 -9.54 -30.90 7.31
N SER A 516 -10.34 -31.91 6.96
CA SER A 516 -10.25 -33.25 7.55
C SER A 516 -9.09 -34.08 6.91
N PRO A 517 -8.64 -35.17 7.52
CA PRO A 517 -7.63 -36.07 6.91
C PRO A 517 -8.06 -36.65 5.54
N THR A 518 -9.35 -36.71 5.26
CA THR A 518 -9.94 -37.20 3.99
C THR A 518 -10.17 -36.09 2.97
N HIS A 519 -9.84 -34.85 3.32
CA HIS A 519 -10.01 -33.70 2.43
C HIS A 519 -9.11 -33.83 1.17
N PRO A 520 -9.57 -33.47 -0.04
CA PRO A 520 -8.78 -33.56 -1.29
C PRO A 520 -7.38 -32.95 -1.20
N LEU A 521 -7.27 -31.80 -0.54
CA LEU A 521 -5.97 -31.16 -0.27
C LEU A 521 -5.01 -32.09 0.49
N MET A 522 -5.48 -32.75 1.58
CA MET A 522 -4.62 -33.62 2.39
C MET A 522 -4.25 -34.90 1.65
N LEU A 523 -5.13 -35.43 0.82
CA LEU A 523 -4.82 -36.57 -0.03
C LEU A 523 -3.75 -36.23 -1.06
N ASN A 524 -3.86 -35.08 -1.71
CA ASN A 524 -2.85 -34.57 -2.67
C ASN A 524 -1.48 -34.35 -2.00
N LEU A 525 -1.47 -33.70 -0.82
CA LEU A 525 -0.23 -33.49 -0.05
C LEU A 525 0.42 -34.81 0.38
N SER A 526 -0.36 -35.83 0.69
CA SER A 526 0.14 -37.14 1.03
C SER A 526 0.79 -37.81 -0.19
N GLU A 527 0.23 -37.61 -1.38
CA GLU A 527 0.78 -38.11 -2.62
C GLU A 527 2.09 -37.40 -2.99
N LEU A 528 2.16 -36.08 -2.88
CA LEU A 528 3.38 -35.29 -3.05
C LEU A 528 4.51 -35.76 -2.12
N LYS A 529 4.20 -36.07 -0.85
CA LYS A 529 5.16 -36.63 0.09
C LYS A 529 5.70 -38.00 -0.36
N LYS A 530 4.83 -38.91 -0.87
CA LYS A 530 5.24 -40.22 -1.38
C LYS A 530 6.15 -40.06 -2.60
N GLN A 531 5.97 -39.03 -3.41
CA GLN A 531 6.81 -38.70 -4.56
C GLN A 531 8.14 -38.04 -4.16
N GLY A 532 8.42 -37.86 -2.86
CA GLY A 532 9.68 -37.33 -2.36
C GLY A 532 9.73 -35.80 -2.31
N THR A 533 8.60 -35.10 -2.55
CA THR A 533 8.55 -33.61 -2.46
C THR A 533 8.76 -33.16 -1.04
N LYS A 534 9.70 -32.25 -0.84
CA LYS A 534 9.91 -31.60 0.46
C LYS A 534 8.84 -30.53 0.68
N ILE A 535 8.01 -30.74 1.70
CA ILE A 535 6.96 -29.80 2.09
C ILE A 535 7.33 -29.20 3.45
N ASN A 536 7.44 -27.88 3.50
CA ASN A 536 7.67 -27.15 4.74
C ASN A 536 6.33 -26.71 5.34
N TYR A 537 6.22 -26.75 6.66
CA TYR A 537 4.98 -26.42 7.37
C TYR A 537 5.21 -25.30 8.39
N ILE A 538 4.30 -24.34 8.40
CA ILE A 538 4.18 -23.32 9.43
C ILE A 538 2.76 -23.40 9.99
N SER A 539 2.63 -23.64 11.30
CA SER A 539 1.34 -23.57 11.99
C SER A 539 1.26 -22.28 12.81
N LEU A 540 0.19 -21.51 12.61
CA LEU A 540 -0.06 -20.27 13.32
C LEU A 540 -1.12 -20.49 14.41
N GLY A 541 -0.69 -20.38 15.67
CA GLY A 541 -1.58 -20.36 16.84
C GLY A 541 -2.01 -18.94 17.24
N HIS A 542 -2.88 -18.87 18.21
CA HIS A 542 -3.30 -17.60 18.83
C HIS A 542 -2.12 -16.90 19.53
N LEU A 543 -2.21 -15.60 19.69
CA LEU A 543 -1.23 -14.84 20.48
C LEU A 543 -1.37 -15.18 21.96
N ASN A 544 -0.25 -15.35 22.63
CA ASN A 544 -0.26 -15.48 24.10
C ASN A 544 -0.47 -14.12 24.77
N LEU A 545 -0.74 -14.16 26.08
CA LEU A 545 -1.02 -12.94 26.85
C LEU A 545 0.10 -11.89 26.76
N ASN A 546 1.37 -12.32 26.77
CA ASN A 546 2.50 -11.39 26.69
C ASN A 546 2.56 -10.68 25.33
N GLN A 547 2.26 -11.39 24.24
CA GLN A 547 2.21 -10.83 22.88
C GLN A 547 1.02 -9.87 22.71
N VAL A 548 -0.13 -10.20 23.32
CA VAL A 548 -1.28 -9.29 23.37
C VAL A 548 -0.95 -8.04 24.17
N ASN A 549 -0.29 -8.19 25.32
CA ASN A 549 0.14 -7.05 26.14
C ASN A 549 1.14 -6.16 25.38
N GLU A 550 2.08 -6.76 24.64
CA GLU A 550 3.01 -6.02 23.79
C GLU A 550 2.28 -5.22 22.70
N PHE A 551 1.31 -5.86 22.00
CA PHE A 551 0.48 -5.19 21.02
C PHE A 551 -0.26 -3.97 21.61
N ILE A 552 -0.83 -4.13 22.82
CA ILE A 552 -1.58 -3.08 23.51
C ILE A 552 -0.65 -1.95 23.97
N ALA A 553 0.48 -2.27 24.55
CA ALA A 553 1.47 -1.30 24.99
C ALA A 553 1.99 -0.47 23.81
N ASP A 554 2.27 -1.10 22.68
CA ASP A 554 2.66 -0.42 21.44
C ASP A 554 1.53 0.45 20.87
N THR A 555 0.28 -0.01 20.95
CA THR A 555 -0.91 0.73 20.49
C THR A 555 -1.12 2.01 21.30
N LEU A 556 -1.03 1.90 22.62
CA LEU A 556 -1.30 2.99 23.57
C LEU A 556 -0.05 3.81 23.93
N LYS A 557 1.12 3.42 23.38
CA LYS A 557 2.41 4.08 23.65
C LYS A 557 2.68 4.22 25.15
N THR A 558 2.44 3.15 25.91
CA THR A 558 2.65 3.06 27.34
C THR A 558 3.39 1.79 27.71
N ASP A 559 3.77 1.64 28.98
CA ASP A 559 4.49 0.47 29.47
C ASP A 559 3.58 -0.75 29.62
N ARG A 560 4.20 -1.96 29.59
CA ARG A 560 3.49 -3.23 29.67
C ARG A 560 2.88 -3.51 31.05
N ILE A 561 3.33 -2.83 32.10
CA ILE A 561 2.79 -3.00 33.44
C ILE A 561 1.43 -2.31 33.53
N SER A 562 1.35 -1.09 33.04
CA SER A 562 0.10 -0.30 33.00
C SER A 562 -0.99 -0.94 32.15
N THR A 563 -0.62 -1.66 31.08
CA THR A 563 -1.59 -2.31 30.18
C THR A 563 -1.95 -3.74 30.56
N GLN A 564 -1.30 -4.33 31.57
CA GLN A 564 -1.44 -5.75 31.91
C GLN A 564 -2.90 -6.18 32.12
N LYS A 565 -3.66 -5.45 32.93
CA LYS A 565 -5.08 -5.78 33.21
C LYS A 565 -5.98 -5.65 31.95
N LEU A 566 -5.72 -4.64 31.12
CA LEU A 566 -6.42 -4.48 29.84
C LEU A 566 -6.06 -5.62 28.88
N ALA A 567 -4.82 -6.08 28.89
CA ALA A 567 -4.38 -7.22 28.10
C ALA A 567 -5.02 -8.53 28.53
N GLU A 568 -5.14 -8.76 29.82
CA GLU A 568 -5.86 -9.93 30.39
C GLU A 568 -7.32 -9.94 29.93
N LEU A 569 -8.00 -8.81 30.03
CA LEU A 569 -9.38 -8.66 29.58
C LEU A 569 -9.50 -8.86 28.06
N ALA A 570 -8.65 -8.21 27.27
CA ALA A 570 -8.64 -8.36 25.82
C ALA A 570 -8.36 -9.81 25.39
N TRP A 571 -7.41 -10.47 26.06
CA TRP A 571 -7.10 -11.88 25.80
C TRP A 571 -8.27 -12.81 26.15
N GLN A 572 -8.94 -12.59 27.27
CA GLN A 572 -10.15 -13.36 27.64
C GLN A 572 -11.27 -13.21 26.60
N LYS A 573 -11.50 -11.99 26.11
CA LYS A 573 -12.55 -11.71 25.13
C LYS A 573 -12.23 -12.20 23.72
N THR A 574 -10.95 -12.18 23.31
CA THR A 574 -10.54 -12.46 21.92
C THR A 574 -9.80 -13.79 21.75
N GLN A 575 -9.55 -14.51 22.85
CA GLN A 575 -8.73 -15.72 22.90
C GLN A 575 -7.37 -15.56 22.19
N GLY A 576 -6.86 -14.33 22.11
CA GLY A 576 -5.60 -14.02 21.45
C GLY A 576 -5.63 -14.04 19.90
N ASN A 577 -6.80 -14.01 19.28
CA ASN A 577 -6.89 -13.89 17.83
C ASN A 577 -6.57 -12.45 17.39
N PRO A 578 -5.54 -12.23 16.54
CA PRO A 578 -5.09 -10.87 16.16
C PRO A 578 -6.16 -10.01 15.49
N PHE A 579 -7.02 -10.62 14.70
CA PHE A 579 -8.12 -9.90 14.05
C PHE A 579 -9.12 -9.37 15.10
N PHE A 580 -9.53 -10.21 16.04
CA PHE A 580 -10.45 -9.82 17.11
C PHE A 580 -9.85 -8.76 18.02
N ILE A 581 -8.57 -8.88 18.37
CA ILE A 581 -7.90 -7.87 19.20
C ILE A 581 -7.99 -6.50 18.53
N LYS A 582 -7.70 -6.44 17.22
CA LYS A 582 -7.77 -5.18 16.47
C LYS A 582 -9.18 -4.60 16.43
N GLU A 583 -10.18 -5.42 16.15
CA GLU A 583 -11.57 -4.96 16.10
C GLU A 583 -12.11 -4.59 17.49
N PHE A 584 -11.70 -5.31 18.54
CA PHE A 584 -12.00 -4.96 19.92
C PHE A 584 -11.51 -3.55 20.28
N PHE A 585 -10.26 -3.22 19.96
CA PHE A 585 -9.71 -1.90 20.23
C PHE A 585 -10.37 -0.79 19.38
N LYS A 586 -10.72 -1.07 18.13
CA LYS A 586 -11.50 -0.14 17.30
C LYS A 586 -12.86 0.17 17.93
N SER A 587 -13.57 -0.85 18.42
CA SER A 587 -14.86 -0.66 19.06
C SER A 587 -14.75 0.14 20.36
N LEU A 588 -13.78 -0.16 21.22
CA LEU A 588 -13.52 0.62 22.42
C LEU A 588 -13.28 2.11 22.13
N TYR A 589 -12.55 2.40 21.06
CA TYR A 589 -12.28 3.77 20.62
C TYR A 589 -13.53 4.47 20.06
N GLN A 590 -14.31 3.78 19.22
CA GLN A 590 -15.56 4.31 18.65
C GLN A 590 -16.59 4.62 19.73
N GLU A 591 -16.67 3.79 20.76
CA GLU A 591 -17.58 3.92 21.89
C GLU A 591 -17.07 4.86 22.99
N LYS A 592 -15.89 5.48 22.76
CA LYS A 592 -15.27 6.39 23.71
C LYS A 592 -14.95 5.75 25.08
N LEU A 593 -14.75 4.44 25.12
CA LEU A 593 -14.25 3.71 26.31
C LEU A 593 -12.73 3.77 26.39
N LEU A 594 -12.09 4.14 25.28
CA LEU A 594 -10.67 4.42 25.15
C LEU A 594 -10.51 5.85 24.66
N ASN A 595 -10.02 6.75 25.50
CA ASN A 595 -9.93 8.18 25.25
C ASN A 595 -8.49 8.67 25.41
N PHE A 596 -8.10 9.62 24.58
CA PHE A 596 -6.82 10.31 24.71
C PHE A 596 -7.01 11.61 25.51
N ASP A 597 -6.22 11.79 26.57
CA ASP A 597 -6.15 13.06 27.30
C ASP A 597 -5.02 13.94 26.75
N PRO A 598 -5.35 15.05 26.06
CA PRO A 598 -4.34 15.94 25.50
C PRO A 598 -3.45 16.61 26.57
N ASN A 599 -3.97 16.81 27.80
CA ASN A 599 -3.23 17.48 28.86
C ASN A 599 -2.21 16.55 29.51
N ALA A 600 -2.60 15.26 29.70
CA ALA A 600 -1.71 14.23 30.22
C ALA A 600 -0.81 13.64 29.11
N GLY A 601 -1.16 13.83 27.82
CA GLY A 601 -0.49 13.20 26.70
C GLY A 601 -0.57 11.67 26.74
N ALA A 602 -1.65 11.11 27.27
CA ALA A 602 -1.79 9.69 27.54
C ALA A 602 -3.19 9.16 27.21
N TRP A 603 -3.25 7.86 26.93
CA TRP A 603 -4.52 7.16 26.76
C TRP A 603 -5.10 6.74 28.11
N HIS A 604 -6.41 6.93 28.29
CA HIS A 604 -7.19 6.52 29.45
C HIS A 604 -8.28 5.53 29.06
N TRP A 605 -8.52 4.56 29.93
CA TRP A 605 -9.58 3.55 29.77
C TRP A 605 -10.19 3.17 31.12
N ASP A 606 -11.45 2.81 31.12
CA ASP A 606 -12.18 2.33 32.29
C ASP A 606 -12.40 0.81 32.19
N LEU A 607 -11.68 0.05 32.99
CA LEU A 607 -11.73 -1.42 32.95
C LEU A 607 -13.12 -1.97 33.37
N GLU A 608 -13.83 -1.30 34.29
CA GLU A 608 -15.14 -1.79 34.75
C GLU A 608 -16.18 -1.62 33.66
N GLN A 609 -16.18 -0.49 32.96
CA GLN A 609 -17.06 -0.26 31.84
C GLN A 609 -16.76 -1.21 30.68
N ILE A 610 -15.49 -1.47 30.37
CA ILE A 610 -15.09 -2.40 29.31
C ILE A 610 -15.50 -3.85 29.68
N PHE A 611 -15.36 -4.24 30.94
CA PHE A 611 -15.70 -5.58 31.41
C PHE A 611 -17.19 -5.89 31.29
N THR A 612 -18.06 -4.93 31.61
CA THR A 612 -19.52 -5.09 31.57
C THR A 612 -20.09 -5.20 30.15
N ARG A 613 -19.30 -4.89 29.13
CA ARG A 613 -19.73 -5.01 27.74
C ARG A 613 -19.72 -6.46 27.26
N ASN A 614 -20.87 -6.87 26.73
CA ASN A 614 -21.01 -8.14 26.00
C ASN A 614 -20.41 -8.00 24.60
N ILE A 615 -19.08 -8.23 24.48
CA ILE A 615 -18.46 -8.42 23.18
C ILE A 615 -18.47 -9.92 22.92
N THR A 616 -19.12 -10.31 21.83
CA THR A 616 -19.27 -11.72 21.44
C THR A 616 -17.92 -12.34 21.10
N ASP A 617 -17.70 -13.57 21.55
CA ASP A 617 -16.46 -14.32 21.28
C ASP A 617 -16.38 -14.85 19.82
N ASN A 618 -17.37 -14.49 19.00
CA ASN A 618 -17.52 -15.00 17.63
C ASN A 618 -17.36 -13.88 16.59
N VAL A 619 -16.37 -14.03 15.67
CA VAL A 619 -16.14 -13.12 14.55
C VAL A 619 -17.41 -12.82 13.76
N VAL A 620 -18.20 -13.87 13.52
CA VAL A 620 -19.39 -13.77 12.67
C VAL A 620 -20.45 -12.90 13.32
N GLU A 621 -20.68 -13.09 14.62
CA GLU A 621 -21.64 -12.28 15.39
C GLU A 621 -21.15 -10.82 15.48
N PHE A 622 -19.88 -10.60 15.80
CA PHE A 622 -19.30 -9.26 15.86
C PHE A 622 -19.42 -8.51 14.53
N MET A 623 -19.12 -9.18 13.42
CA MET A 623 -19.26 -8.58 12.09
C MET A 623 -20.73 -8.38 11.71
N ALA A 624 -21.62 -9.30 12.10
CA ALA A 624 -23.06 -9.15 11.91
C ALA A 624 -23.61 -7.93 12.66
N ASP A 625 -23.21 -7.75 13.92
CA ASP A 625 -23.59 -6.57 14.72
C ASP A 625 -23.09 -5.28 14.05
N LYS A 626 -21.86 -5.26 13.58
CA LYS A 626 -21.29 -4.12 12.86
C LYS A 626 -22.04 -3.80 11.56
N ILE A 627 -22.46 -4.82 10.81
CA ILE A 627 -23.27 -4.65 9.60
C ILE A 627 -24.67 -4.14 9.97
N GLN A 628 -25.27 -4.60 11.08
CA GLN A 628 -26.58 -4.13 11.54
C GLN A 628 -26.60 -2.64 11.94
N THR A 629 -25.47 -2.05 12.27
CA THR A 629 -25.38 -0.60 12.54
C THR A 629 -25.46 0.27 11.29
N LEU A 630 -25.31 -0.31 10.09
CA LEU A 630 -25.40 0.41 8.82
C LEU A 630 -26.87 0.62 8.41
N SER A 631 -27.09 1.56 7.48
CA SER A 631 -28.40 1.77 6.87
C SER A 631 -28.91 0.51 6.16
N GLU A 632 -30.23 0.36 6.05
CA GLU A 632 -30.84 -0.81 5.38
C GLU A 632 -30.40 -0.92 3.91
N SER A 633 -30.20 0.20 3.21
CA SER A 633 -29.68 0.23 1.84
C SER A 633 -28.24 -0.31 1.77
N ALA A 634 -27.37 0.14 2.68
CA ALA A 634 -25.99 -0.37 2.76
C ALA A 634 -25.95 -1.86 3.10
N GLN A 635 -26.78 -2.32 4.03
CA GLN A 635 -26.89 -3.75 4.34
C GLN A 635 -27.36 -4.59 3.16
N LYS A 636 -28.36 -4.10 2.38
CA LYS A 636 -28.86 -4.78 1.19
C LYS A 636 -27.74 -4.95 0.15
N VAL A 637 -27.04 -3.86 -0.15
CA VAL A 637 -25.94 -3.86 -1.15
C VAL A 637 -24.79 -4.74 -0.70
N LEU A 638 -24.43 -4.74 0.59
CA LEU A 638 -23.43 -5.65 1.12
C LEU A 638 -23.79 -7.14 0.97
N ARG A 639 -25.06 -7.50 1.16
CA ARG A 639 -25.52 -8.88 0.94
C ARG A 639 -25.37 -9.28 -0.53
N LEU A 640 -25.72 -8.40 -1.46
CA LEU A 640 -25.56 -8.64 -2.89
C LEU A 640 -24.08 -8.75 -3.26
N ALA A 641 -23.24 -7.86 -2.75
CA ALA A 641 -21.79 -7.91 -2.95
C ALA A 641 -21.19 -9.23 -2.44
N ALA A 642 -21.62 -9.70 -1.28
CA ALA A 642 -21.17 -10.99 -0.72
C ALA A 642 -21.57 -12.19 -1.60
N CYS A 643 -22.67 -12.12 -2.35
CA CYS A 643 -23.07 -13.16 -3.31
C CYS A 643 -22.18 -13.15 -4.58
N ILE A 644 -21.56 -12.03 -4.93
CA ILE A 644 -20.64 -11.95 -6.07
C ILE A 644 -19.30 -12.60 -5.69
N GLY A 645 -18.80 -12.35 -4.49
CA GLY A 645 -17.55 -12.92 -3.99
C GLY A 645 -16.76 -11.98 -3.09
N ASN A 646 -15.50 -12.35 -2.84
CA ASN A 646 -14.58 -11.56 -2.01
C ASN A 646 -14.04 -10.30 -2.69
N GLN A 647 -14.15 -10.23 -4.00
CA GLN A 647 -13.89 -9.05 -4.83
C GLN A 647 -15.03 -8.90 -5.84
N PHE A 648 -15.43 -7.67 -6.09
CA PHE A 648 -16.48 -7.36 -7.04
C PHE A 648 -16.23 -5.98 -7.65
N ASP A 649 -16.68 -5.80 -8.87
CA ASP A 649 -16.71 -4.50 -9.54
C ASP A 649 -18.08 -3.83 -9.36
N LEU A 650 -18.05 -2.50 -9.43
CA LEU A 650 -19.25 -1.69 -9.21
C LEU A 650 -20.31 -1.87 -10.31
N LEU A 651 -19.89 -2.16 -11.55
CA LEU A 651 -20.81 -2.38 -12.67
C LEU A 651 -21.64 -3.63 -12.41
N THR A 652 -21.01 -4.75 -12.12
CA THR A 652 -21.68 -6.01 -11.79
C THR A 652 -22.64 -5.84 -10.60
N LEU A 653 -22.19 -5.16 -9.54
CA LEU A 653 -23.02 -4.89 -8.38
C LEU A 653 -24.22 -4.01 -8.70
N SER A 654 -24.05 -2.97 -9.53
CA SER A 654 -25.13 -2.07 -9.94
C SER A 654 -26.21 -2.79 -10.76
N ILE A 655 -25.80 -3.71 -11.65
CA ILE A 655 -26.72 -4.55 -12.42
C ILE A 655 -27.54 -5.46 -11.49
N ILE A 656 -26.88 -6.13 -10.53
CA ILE A 656 -27.55 -7.04 -9.59
C ILE A 656 -28.47 -6.29 -8.62
N ASN A 657 -28.08 -5.07 -8.22
CA ASN A 657 -28.89 -4.21 -7.35
C ASN A 657 -29.99 -3.45 -8.12
N GLU A 658 -30.06 -3.57 -9.45
CA GLU A 658 -31.00 -2.86 -10.34
C GLU A 658 -30.96 -1.34 -10.14
N THR A 659 -29.76 -0.78 -9.95
CA THR A 659 -29.53 0.65 -9.71
C THR A 659 -28.43 1.19 -10.62
N SER A 660 -28.26 2.52 -10.65
CA SER A 660 -27.10 3.10 -11.32
C SER A 660 -25.82 2.84 -10.51
N GLN A 661 -24.66 2.77 -11.17
CA GLN A 661 -23.35 2.65 -10.50
C GLN A 661 -23.17 3.72 -9.41
N LYS A 662 -23.63 4.95 -9.66
CA LYS A 662 -23.59 6.05 -8.70
C LYS A 662 -24.45 5.79 -7.46
N ALA A 663 -25.64 5.24 -7.62
CA ALA A 663 -26.50 4.88 -6.50
C ALA A 663 -25.89 3.76 -5.67
N ALA A 664 -25.44 2.68 -6.33
CA ALA A 664 -24.75 1.57 -5.66
C ALA A 664 -23.48 2.04 -4.90
N ALA A 665 -22.69 2.95 -5.49
CA ALA A 665 -21.51 3.52 -4.85
C ALA A 665 -21.86 4.33 -3.60
N ASN A 666 -22.90 5.15 -3.66
CA ASN A 666 -23.36 5.93 -2.50
C ASN A 666 -23.84 5.02 -1.36
N GLU A 667 -24.54 3.93 -1.68
CA GLU A 667 -24.98 2.93 -0.71
C GLU A 667 -23.81 2.17 -0.08
N LEU A 668 -22.75 1.88 -0.86
CA LEU A 668 -21.51 1.26 -0.35
C LEU A 668 -20.66 2.20 0.50
N TRP A 669 -20.80 3.52 0.35
CA TRP A 669 -19.91 4.47 0.99
C TRP A 669 -19.89 4.35 2.51
N GLU A 670 -21.01 4.09 3.12
CA GLU A 670 -21.13 3.86 4.56
C GLU A 670 -20.32 2.63 5.00
N ALA A 671 -20.38 1.54 4.21
CA ALA A 671 -19.61 0.34 4.46
C ALA A 671 -18.08 0.54 4.26
N ILE A 672 -17.68 1.38 3.30
CA ILE A 672 -16.28 1.79 3.10
C ILE A 672 -15.79 2.60 4.30
N GLN A 673 -16.56 3.57 4.77
CA GLN A 673 -16.23 4.37 5.95
C GLN A 673 -16.14 3.53 7.23
N ALA A 674 -17.00 2.51 7.35
CA ALA A 674 -16.96 1.56 8.46
C ALA A 674 -15.79 0.56 8.36
N GLY A 675 -15.03 0.57 7.25
CA GLY A 675 -13.90 -0.35 7.01
C GLY A 675 -14.33 -1.81 6.79
N LEU A 676 -15.57 -2.04 6.35
CA LEU A 676 -16.09 -3.36 5.99
C LEU A 676 -15.73 -3.74 4.55
N ILE A 677 -15.57 -2.74 3.70
CA ILE A 677 -15.09 -2.85 2.31
C ILE A 677 -13.84 -1.98 2.17
N LEU A 678 -12.86 -2.50 1.46
CA LEU A 678 -11.66 -1.75 1.08
C LEU A 678 -11.65 -1.59 -0.44
N PRO A 679 -11.62 -0.36 -0.95
CA PRO A 679 -11.44 -0.13 -2.38
C PRO A 679 -10.10 -0.69 -2.86
N VAL A 680 -10.09 -1.24 -4.07
CA VAL A 680 -8.87 -1.67 -4.76
C VAL A 680 -8.55 -0.62 -5.82
N GLY A 681 -7.41 0.06 -5.68
CA GLY A 681 -7.04 1.15 -6.59
C GLY A 681 -7.67 2.50 -6.25
N ASP A 682 -7.52 3.45 -7.17
CA ASP A 682 -7.95 4.84 -6.98
C ASP A 682 -9.35 5.13 -7.57
N ASP A 683 -9.95 4.18 -8.29
CA ASP A 683 -11.19 4.38 -9.06
C ASP A 683 -12.42 4.70 -8.20
N TYR A 684 -12.42 4.28 -6.93
CA TYR A 684 -13.49 4.64 -5.98
C TYR A 684 -13.60 6.16 -5.77
N LYS A 685 -12.53 6.92 -6.01
CA LYS A 685 -12.51 8.38 -5.91
C LYS A 685 -13.49 9.02 -6.90
N PHE A 686 -13.77 8.36 -8.04
CA PHE A 686 -14.71 8.84 -9.06
C PHE A 686 -16.19 8.76 -8.67
N LEU A 687 -16.54 8.10 -7.57
CA LEU A 687 -17.92 7.76 -7.23
C LEU A 687 -18.70 8.88 -6.52
N LYS A 688 -18.01 9.94 -6.06
CA LYS A 688 -18.58 10.96 -5.16
C LYS A 688 -19.14 12.21 -5.85
N THR A 689 -19.04 12.36 -7.17
CA THR A 689 -19.40 13.60 -7.85
C THR A 689 -20.88 13.74 -8.18
N ASN A 690 -21.44 14.87 -7.75
CA ASN A 690 -22.80 15.32 -8.05
C ASN A 690 -22.88 16.04 -9.41
N ARG A 691 -22.87 15.32 -10.54
CA ARG A 691 -23.42 15.87 -11.80
C ARG A 691 -23.91 14.77 -12.73
N GLU A 692 -25.10 14.98 -13.26
CA GLU A 692 -25.70 14.22 -14.34
C GLU A 692 -24.85 14.34 -15.60
N GLY A 693 -24.50 13.23 -16.20
CA GLY A 693 -23.93 13.21 -17.54
C GLY A 693 -22.86 12.15 -17.77
N ASN A 694 -23.28 11.12 -18.45
CA ASN A 694 -22.53 10.07 -19.16
C ASN A 694 -21.97 8.90 -18.36
N ASP A 695 -22.39 7.72 -18.83
CA ASP A 695 -21.92 6.40 -18.42
C ASP A 695 -20.39 6.31 -18.45
N LEU A 696 -19.78 6.41 -17.29
CA LEU A 696 -18.37 6.07 -17.09
C LEU A 696 -18.27 4.54 -17.03
N LYS A 697 -17.66 3.94 -18.01
CA LYS A 697 -17.16 2.57 -17.91
C LYS A 697 -15.99 2.59 -16.94
N ILE A 698 -16.26 2.25 -15.70
CA ILE A 698 -15.25 1.94 -14.69
C ILE A 698 -15.03 0.43 -14.79
N THR A 699 -13.89 0.05 -15.31
CA THR A 699 -13.40 -1.34 -15.27
C THR A 699 -12.63 -1.59 -13.99
#